data_1aac38f61aca562191097cb90fb25eb7
#
_entry.id   1aac38f61aca562191097cb90fb25eb7
#
_cell.length_a   1.000
_cell.length_b   1.000
_cell.length_c   1.000
_cell.angle_alpha   90.00
_cell.angle_beta   90.00
_cell.angle_gamma   90.00
#
_symmetry.space_group_name_H-M   'P 1'
#
loop_
_entity.id
_entity.type
_entity.pdbx_description
1 polymer ?
#
loop_
_entity_poly.entity_id
_entity_poly.type
_entity_poly.pdbx_seq_one_letter_code
_entity_poly.pdbx_strand_id
1 'polypeptide(L)'
;MSSSSATSPLLAKSPFIVLNASAGSGKTYSLVQHILLNALRPKDMPNAYQKVLAITFTNNAAEEMKARLLEQLLDFSVHDLPEQNEFFQPIWKALGVSSNELQIRAKAASKHLLHNYSTLNVGTIDQFTHRLVRTFTKDLNLDDNFEVRLDLDAMVTEALDLLYSSLGEHPQLRDTLVALVQERMNRDQNHNPDHTLKKEGKNSFNEDTWVHLKTLPEPSRMLEIEQELNQKIKSLCTQAKTLSQEARTIVKEEGYSASTMTRFKDVETHLLKQWQNLLRHDMNAGAFVWKSRVKQGDESRWTAFKEKAQAFQGQEKQNLMLLKQATAKLQQLAATRALLDKFDEIQKNQNTMPLSAFNKLISEELQREPTAFIYARLGEKFWHFYIDEFQDTSTIQFENIHPLIEHTLTKDENNNTALIVGDAKQSIYRWRGGKAEQFMSLAQDSHLSNRFEQLPHGHQLYKRETIQLENNFRTHGAIVTFNNGFFPHLSSSLTSAQHRDVYVGNSLEQQPRVSDDLGEVRVNLYRQTEGMAPSAEEFGVLVCKKTLERITELKSQGNSYSDIAILVRGNAQGKKLANYLTQQSIPVLSADSLLLSNAHESAVLVSTAKLFLNPSDKTARFDLAYALGKLDKLDPATEAFVFEKAVAHFGISALVKTFPKSATLLQGSESLFSFAVRVFDAFDMLSVPNAMVDAALDLIYTFQCTDGTFATLPGWWADESAKRNVPVPQDRPAVRIMTIHKSKGLEFEHVILPFEVNLKSDDNDHWIPFPLHDELPRMPVSKSKNTQELFDPELADHIDNQSYFDWMNMVYVAMTRPVSGLHVFLNGDKLGEFGKQLVEYIGLNTDDWRTGKIAPIQERLNDHTPVPKQGPLALFSPAHLRMANTAPEKWQEGGTDAKKWGTALHRILQLPEAMRETAIMRLYRSGEFSKNLQDRARNVLAEMDVKPGLSGLNSKDTIVYMERSIISKDITLRPDLIFHTPQKTTVIDYKTGLPNDKHDEQLQEYVDVLTSTFENVTGELLYL
;
A
#
# COMPACT_ATOMS: atom_id res chain seq x y z
N MET A 1 -36.95 7.48 -33.61
CA MET A 1 -36.88 8.84 -33.10
C MET A 1 -37.80 8.93 -31.88
N SER A 2 -37.29 8.63 -30.73
CA SER A 2 -37.87 9.00 -29.42
C SER A 2 -36.67 9.33 -28.54
N SER A 3 -36.40 10.62 -28.39
CA SER A 3 -35.41 11.16 -27.46
C SER A 3 -35.83 10.73 -26.06
N SER A 4 -35.20 9.68 -25.53
CA SER A 4 -35.17 9.44 -24.10
C SER A 4 -34.41 10.64 -23.49
N SER A 5 -35.14 11.56 -22.88
CA SER A 5 -34.59 12.65 -22.12
C SER A 5 -33.74 12.03 -20.99
N ALA A 6 -32.46 11.88 -21.19
CA ALA A 6 -31.53 11.54 -20.13
C ALA A 6 -31.73 12.58 -19.02
N THR A 7 -32.34 12.17 -17.95
CA THR A 7 -32.60 13.03 -16.78
C THR A 7 -31.24 13.46 -16.25
N SER A 8 -30.95 14.75 -16.24
CA SER A 8 -29.69 15.26 -15.67
C SER A 8 -29.55 14.73 -14.24
N PRO A 9 -28.42 14.17 -13.83
CA PRO A 9 -28.20 13.68 -12.47
C PRO A 9 -28.56 14.70 -11.39
N LEU A 10 -28.43 16.00 -11.69
CA LEU A 10 -28.78 17.11 -10.80
C LEU A 10 -30.28 17.24 -10.50
N LEU A 11 -31.14 16.57 -11.27
CA LEU A 11 -32.60 16.62 -11.10
C LEU A 11 -33.15 15.38 -10.35
N ALA A 12 -32.27 14.58 -9.75
CA ALA A 12 -32.68 13.44 -8.93
C ALA A 12 -33.61 13.88 -7.80
N LYS A 13 -34.68 13.12 -7.59
CA LYS A 13 -35.72 13.41 -6.58
C LYS A 13 -35.43 12.76 -5.24
N SER A 14 -34.52 11.80 -5.20
CA SER A 14 -34.17 11.09 -3.98
C SER A 14 -32.99 11.77 -3.27
N PRO A 15 -33.02 11.83 -1.93
CA PRO A 15 -31.89 12.31 -1.15
C PRO A 15 -30.69 11.35 -1.19
N PHE A 16 -30.89 10.08 -1.58
CA PHE A 16 -29.83 9.10 -1.74
C PHE A 16 -29.71 8.66 -3.19
N ILE A 17 -28.58 9.03 -3.83
CA ILE A 17 -28.33 8.82 -5.25
C ILE A 17 -27.13 7.88 -5.42
N VAL A 18 -27.28 6.90 -6.32
CA VAL A 18 -26.18 6.04 -6.77
C VAL A 18 -25.94 6.31 -8.24
N LEU A 19 -24.76 6.82 -8.59
CA LEU A 19 -24.32 6.97 -9.98
C LEU A 19 -23.54 5.74 -10.42
N ASN A 20 -24.13 4.90 -11.24
CA ASN A 20 -23.47 3.81 -11.89
C ASN A 20 -22.87 4.31 -13.23
N ALA A 21 -21.55 4.36 -13.31
CA ALA A 21 -20.88 5.12 -14.32
C ALA A 21 -19.67 4.37 -14.87
N SER A 22 -19.65 4.08 -16.15
CA SER A 22 -18.53 3.42 -16.82
C SER A 22 -17.30 4.33 -16.98
N ALA A 23 -16.19 3.81 -17.49
CA ALA A 23 -14.98 4.59 -17.77
C ALA A 23 -15.27 5.71 -18.77
N GLY A 24 -14.81 6.93 -18.51
CA GLY A 24 -14.99 8.08 -19.42
C GLY A 24 -16.39 8.71 -19.42
N SER A 25 -17.31 8.26 -18.54
CA SER A 25 -18.70 8.76 -18.53
C SER A 25 -18.92 10.08 -17.75
N GLY A 26 -17.85 10.74 -17.27
CA GLY A 26 -17.96 12.01 -16.58
C GLY A 26 -18.30 11.89 -15.07
N LYS A 27 -17.89 10.81 -14.40
CA LYS A 27 -18.06 10.60 -12.96
C LYS A 27 -17.69 11.83 -12.13
N THR A 28 -16.43 12.22 -12.21
CA THR A 28 -15.89 13.36 -11.45
C THR A 28 -16.55 14.68 -11.82
N TYR A 29 -16.93 14.83 -13.10
CA TYR A 29 -17.69 15.99 -13.57
C TYR A 29 -19.04 16.10 -12.88
N SER A 30 -19.82 15.03 -12.88
CA SER A 30 -21.14 14.98 -12.22
C SER A 30 -21.01 15.19 -10.70
N LEU A 31 -20.00 14.62 -10.08
CA LEU A 31 -19.74 14.78 -8.65
C LEU A 31 -19.45 16.25 -8.29
N VAL A 32 -18.55 16.92 -9.03
CA VAL A 32 -18.23 18.34 -8.81
C VAL A 32 -19.45 19.22 -9.04
N GLN A 33 -20.29 18.91 -10.04
CA GLN A 33 -21.58 19.63 -10.23
C GLN A 33 -22.50 19.53 -9.01
N HIS A 34 -22.65 18.35 -8.42
CA HIS A 34 -23.47 18.15 -7.20
C HIS A 34 -22.87 18.90 -5.99
N ILE A 35 -21.54 18.88 -5.82
CA ILE A 35 -20.88 19.65 -4.77
C ILE A 35 -21.15 21.13 -4.92
N LEU A 36 -21.00 21.68 -6.13
CA LEU A 36 -21.24 23.09 -6.42
C LEU A 36 -22.70 23.46 -6.24
N LEU A 37 -23.62 22.62 -6.71
CA LEU A 37 -25.06 22.82 -6.52
C LEU A 37 -25.38 23.04 -5.04
N ASN A 38 -24.90 22.15 -4.17
CA ASN A 38 -25.21 22.20 -2.75
C ASN A 38 -24.39 23.27 -2.01
N ALA A 39 -23.17 23.57 -2.46
CA ALA A 39 -22.38 24.69 -1.91
C ALA A 39 -22.97 26.08 -2.24
N LEU A 40 -23.68 26.22 -3.37
CA LEU A 40 -24.26 27.47 -3.85
C LEU A 40 -25.77 27.60 -3.59
N ARG A 41 -26.43 26.53 -3.10
CA ARG A 41 -27.89 26.52 -2.83
C ARG A 41 -28.30 27.54 -1.77
N PRO A 42 -27.65 27.62 -0.59
CA PRO A 42 -28.03 28.60 0.42
C PRO A 42 -27.61 30.01 0.01
N LYS A 43 -28.59 30.97 0.05
CA LYS A 43 -28.37 32.34 -0.44
C LYS A 43 -27.34 33.11 0.40
N ASP A 44 -27.44 33.02 1.72
CA ASP A 44 -26.67 33.87 2.64
C ASP A 44 -25.58 33.09 3.40
N MET A 45 -25.08 31.97 2.80
CA MET A 45 -24.12 31.06 3.43
C MET A 45 -22.93 30.77 2.52
N PRO A 46 -21.97 31.71 2.39
CA PRO A 46 -20.81 31.54 1.51
C PRO A 46 -19.88 30.40 1.96
N ASN A 47 -20.05 29.91 3.19
CA ASN A 47 -19.32 28.77 3.76
C ASN A 47 -20.07 27.44 3.67
N ALA A 48 -21.15 27.35 2.88
CA ALA A 48 -21.94 26.11 2.74
C ALA A 48 -21.12 24.92 2.25
N TYR A 49 -20.04 25.14 1.48
CA TYR A 49 -19.10 24.09 1.07
C TYR A 49 -18.48 23.36 2.27
N GLN A 50 -18.41 23.96 3.46
CA GLN A 50 -17.94 23.31 4.70
C GLN A 50 -18.88 22.19 5.19
N LYS A 51 -20.15 22.22 4.73
CA LYS A 51 -21.16 21.20 5.05
C LYS A 51 -21.11 20.00 4.11
N VAL A 52 -20.23 20.02 3.14
CA VAL A 52 -19.99 18.94 2.19
C VAL A 52 -18.80 18.11 2.66
N LEU A 53 -18.95 16.79 2.69
CA LEU A 53 -17.87 15.84 2.84
C LEU A 53 -17.75 15.04 1.54
N ALA A 54 -16.63 15.17 0.83
CA ALA A 54 -16.35 14.43 -0.39
C ALA A 54 -15.14 13.52 -0.17
N ILE A 55 -15.35 12.24 -0.37
CA ILE A 55 -14.37 11.18 -0.10
C ILE A 55 -13.99 10.50 -1.40
N THR A 56 -12.68 10.29 -1.63
CA THR A 56 -12.15 9.53 -2.76
C THR A 56 -11.20 8.44 -2.27
N PHE A 57 -10.77 7.56 -3.18
CA PHE A 57 -9.83 6.49 -2.83
C PHE A 57 -8.35 6.93 -2.87
N THR A 58 -7.98 7.87 -3.75
CA THR A 58 -6.58 8.30 -3.93
C THR A 58 -6.38 9.78 -3.69
N ASN A 59 -5.17 10.15 -3.22
CA ASN A 59 -4.80 11.55 -3.02
C ASN A 59 -4.87 12.35 -4.33
N ASN A 60 -4.42 11.76 -5.45
CA ASN A 60 -4.47 12.44 -6.75
C ASN A 60 -5.90 12.77 -7.17
N ALA A 61 -6.87 11.86 -6.95
CA ALA A 61 -8.27 12.13 -7.24
C ALA A 61 -8.84 13.22 -6.33
N ALA A 62 -8.44 13.26 -5.07
CA ALA A 62 -8.85 14.31 -4.14
C ALA A 62 -8.30 15.69 -4.57
N GLU A 63 -7.04 15.76 -4.96
CA GLU A 63 -6.42 17.02 -5.44
C GLU A 63 -7.04 17.48 -6.77
N GLU A 64 -7.28 16.57 -7.69
CA GLU A 64 -7.99 16.88 -8.95
C GLU A 64 -9.40 17.43 -8.68
N MET A 65 -10.15 16.80 -7.78
CA MET A 65 -11.48 17.25 -7.38
C MET A 65 -11.44 18.66 -6.76
N LYS A 66 -10.47 18.93 -5.86
CA LYS A 66 -10.27 20.25 -5.28
C LYS A 66 -9.93 21.31 -6.33
N ALA A 67 -9.01 20.97 -7.25
CA ALA A 67 -8.59 21.86 -8.32
C ALA A 67 -9.78 22.21 -9.22
N ARG A 68 -10.54 21.23 -9.69
CA ARG A 68 -11.73 21.43 -10.52
C ARG A 68 -12.82 22.25 -9.80
N LEU A 69 -13.05 21.95 -8.50
CA LEU A 69 -14.02 22.71 -7.70
C LEU A 69 -13.66 24.18 -7.63
N LEU A 70 -12.38 24.48 -7.36
CA LEU A 70 -11.89 25.85 -7.25
C LEU A 70 -11.92 26.57 -8.60
N GLU A 71 -11.47 25.91 -9.67
CA GLU A 71 -11.49 26.43 -11.02
C GLU A 71 -12.92 26.84 -11.45
N GLN A 72 -13.89 25.94 -11.26
CA GLN A 72 -15.26 26.22 -11.62
C GLN A 72 -15.91 27.32 -10.77
N LEU A 73 -15.60 27.39 -9.46
CA LEU A 73 -16.05 28.51 -8.61
C LEU A 73 -15.47 29.84 -9.07
N LEU A 74 -14.20 29.87 -9.47
CA LEU A 74 -13.56 31.07 -9.99
C LEU A 74 -14.15 31.47 -11.34
N ASP A 75 -14.35 30.54 -12.25
CA ASP A 75 -14.99 30.78 -13.54
C ASP A 75 -16.39 31.39 -13.37
N PHE A 76 -17.20 30.83 -12.48
CA PHE A 76 -18.54 31.37 -12.16
C PHE A 76 -18.48 32.79 -11.56
N SER A 77 -17.39 33.16 -10.94
CA SER A 77 -17.24 34.47 -10.29
C SER A 77 -16.77 35.59 -11.21
N VAL A 78 -16.10 35.27 -12.33
CA VAL A 78 -15.34 36.21 -13.15
C VAL A 78 -15.95 36.43 -14.54
N HIS A 79 -16.62 35.45 -15.15
CA HIS A 79 -17.04 35.51 -16.54
C HIS A 79 -18.47 36.01 -16.73
N ASP A 80 -18.65 36.97 -17.65
CA ASP A 80 -19.95 37.59 -18.00
C ASP A 80 -20.89 36.69 -18.85
N LEU A 81 -20.48 35.46 -19.20
CA LEU A 81 -21.20 34.54 -20.09
C LEU A 81 -21.49 33.16 -19.48
N PRO A 82 -22.21 33.11 -18.36
CA PRO A 82 -22.53 31.81 -17.74
C PRO A 82 -23.44 30.91 -18.59
N GLU A 83 -24.24 31.50 -19.48
CA GLU A 83 -25.23 30.79 -20.29
C GLU A 83 -24.61 29.83 -21.33
N GLN A 84 -23.37 30.04 -21.74
CA GLN A 84 -22.65 29.22 -22.69
C GLN A 84 -21.77 28.14 -22.04
N ASN A 85 -21.57 28.23 -20.72
CA ASN A 85 -20.77 27.24 -20.00
C ASN A 85 -21.62 25.97 -19.73
N GLU A 86 -21.25 24.86 -20.34
CA GLU A 86 -21.92 23.56 -20.20
C GLU A 86 -21.95 23.09 -18.73
N PHE A 87 -21.01 23.51 -17.89
CA PHE A 87 -20.97 23.17 -16.49
C PHE A 87 -21.92 24.02 -15.64
N PHE A 88 -22.02 25.29 -15.92
CA PHE A 88 -22.79 26.27 -15.20
C PHE A 88 -24.30 26.14 -15.44
N GLN A 89 -24.72 25.89 -16.69
CA GLN A 89 -26.13 25.87 -17.10
C GLN A 89 -26.99 24.86 -16.31
N PRO A 90 -26.55 23.62 -16.06
CA PRO A 90 -27.33 22.66 -15.29
C PRO A 90 -27.53 23.11 -13.83
N ILE A 91 -26.49 23.70 -13.20
CA ILE A 91 -26.54 24.20 -11.81
C ILE A 91 -27.49 25.37 -11.71
N TRP A 92 -27.38 26.32 -12.60
CA TRP A 92 -28.25 27.49 -12.68
C TRP A 92 -29.74 27.12 -12.83
N LYS A 93 -30.05 26.21 -13.76
CA LYS A 93 -31.41 25.68 -13.97
C LYS A 93 -31.92 24.95 -12.71
N ALA A 94 -31.11 24.13 -12.10
CA ALA A 94 -31.48 23.36 -10.91
C ALA A 94 -31.71 24.26 -9.67
N LEU A 95 -31.02 25.37 -9.54
CA LEU A 95 -31.24 26.35 -8.46
C LEU A 95 -32.43 27.28 -8.69
N GLY A 96 -32.85 27.47 -9.95
CA GLY A 96 -33.98 28.36 -10.31
C GLY A 96 -33.77 29.84 -9.97
N VAL A 97 -32.49 30.27 -9.91
CA VAL A 97 -32.10 31.66 -9.61
C VAL A 97 -31.62 32.40 -10.86
N SER A 98 -31.46 33.70 -10.81
CA SER A 98 -30.91 34.46 -11.92
C SER A 98 -29.38 34.19 -12.06
N SER A 99 -28.87 34.31 -13.28
CA SER A 99 -27.43 34.15 -13.56
C SER A 99 -26.58 35.09 -12.68
N ASN A 100 -26.99 36.35 -12.54
CA ASN A 100 -26.31 37.32 -11.69
C ASN A 100 -26.33 36.93 -10.21
N GLU A 101 -27.39 36.38 -9.70
CA GLU A 101 -27.51 35.89 -8.32
C GLU A 101 -26.52 34.75 -8.10
N LEU A 102 -26.44 33.79 -9.04
CA LEU A 102 -25.51 32.68 -8.94
C LEU A 102 -24.05 33.14 -8.99
N GLN A 103 -23.73 34.12 -9.82
CA GLN A 103 -22.40 34.75 -9.89
C GLN A 103 -22.00 35.41 -8.56
N ILE A 104 -22.94 36.15 -7.93
CA ILE A 104 -22.71 36.77 -6.62
C ILE A 104 -22.41 35.71 -5.57
N ARG A 105 -23.19 34.62 -5.53
CA ARG A 105 -22.98 33.50 -4.60
C ARG A 105 -21.63 32.81 -4.85
N ALA A 106 -21.28 32.54 -6.10
CA ALA A 106 -20.00 31.92 -6.45
C ALA A 106 -18.81 32.80 -6.05
N LYS A 107 -18.91 34.13 -6.27
CA LYS A 107 -17.88 35.09 -5.85
C LYS A 107 -17.73 35.15 -4.33
N ALA A 108 -18.79 35.10 -3.58
CA ALA A 108 -18.75 35.07 -2.12
C ALA A 108 -18.14 33.74 -1.61
N ALA A 109 -18.57 32.61 -2.20
CA ALA A 109 -18.07 31.29 -1.85
C ALA A 109 -16.58 31.12 -2.20
N SER A 110 -16.13 31.55 -3.40
CA SER A 110 -14.72 31.46 -3.80
C SER A 110 -13.82 32.30 -2.91
N LYS A 111 -14.24 33.54 -2.61
CA LYS A 111 -13.50 34.41 -1.68
C LYS A 111 -13.37 33.78 -0.30
N HIS A 112 -14.47 33.24 0.25
CA HIS A 112 -14.46 32.59 1.55
C HIS A 112 -13.59 31.33 1.55
N LEU A 113 -13.65 30.51 0.49
CA LEU A 113 -12.86 29.29 0.33
C LEU A 113 -11.37 29.59 0.26
N LEU A 114 -10.93 30.59 -0.53
CA LEU A 114 -9.53 30.95 -0.63
C LEU A 114 -8.91 31.38 0.70
N HIS A 115 -9.70 32.08 1.55
CA HIS A 115 -9.23 32.47 2.89
C HIS A 115 -9.29 31.33 3.91
N ASN A 116 -10.10 30.29 3.66
CA ASN A 116 -10.34 29.20 4.60
C ASN A 116 -10.16 27.83 3.94
N TYR A 117 -9.14 27.67 3.08
CA TYR A 117 -8.94 26.48 2.25
C TYR A 117 -8.85 25.18 3.06
N SER A 118 -8.28 25.23 4.25
CA SER A 118 -8.16 24.09 5.18
C SER A 118 -9.52 23.54 5.66
N THR A 119 -10.62 24.30 5.49
CA THR A 119 -11.96 23.87 5.88
C THR A 119 -12.73 23.16 4.77
N LEU A 120 -12.15 22.99 3.59
CA LEU A 120 -12.67 22.20 2.51
C LEU A 120 -12.52 20.70 2.83
N ASN A 121 -13.64 20.01 3.02
CA ASN A 121 -13.64 18.61 3.42
C ASN A 121 -13.68 17.69 2.19
N VAL A 122 -12.67 17.80 1.34
CA VAL A 122 -12.40 16.90 0.21
C VAL A 122 -11.09 16.17 0.50
N GLY A 123 -11.10 14.84 0.47
CA GLY A 123 -9.92 14.06 0.80
C GLY A 123 -10.11 12.55 0.60
N THR A 124 -9.10 11.78 0.96
CA THR A 124 -9.23 10.32 0.93
C THR A 124 -9.99 9.82 2.17
N ILE A 125 -10.51 8.58 2.06
CA ILE A 125 -11.19 7.91 3.17
C ILE A 125 -10.27 7.80 4.40
N ASP A 126 -8.99 7.50 4.18
CA ASP A 126 -7.99 7.41 5.25
C ASP A 126 -7.74 8.76 5.94
N GLN A 127 -7.70 9.86 5.16
CA GLN A 127 -7.59 11.21 5.73
C GLN A 127 -8.82 11.59 6.58
N PHE A 128 -10.00 11.18 6.13
CA PHE A 128 -11.23 11.39 6.91
C PHE A 128 -11.21 10.58 8.19
N THR A 129 -10.89 9.28 8.11
CA THR A 129 -10.79 8.37 9.26
C THR A 129 -9.75 8.86 10.28
N HIS A 130 -8.58 9.30 9.81
CA HIS A 130 -7.55 9.90 10.67
C HIS A 130 -8.06 11.13 11.41
N ARG A 131 -8.74 12.04 10.72
CA ARG A 131 -9.33 13.24 11.34
C ARG A 131 -10.40 12.87 12.37
N LEU A 132 -11.18 11.83 12.09
CA LEU A 132 -12.20 11.31 12.99
C LEU A 132 -11.56 10.78 14.28
N VAL A 133 -10.57 9.90 14.18
CA VAL A 133 -9.86 9.36 15.34
C VAL A 133 -9.19 10.46 16.16
N ARG A 134 -8.54 11.43 15.52
CA ARG A 134 -7.94 12.60 16.19
C ARG A 134 -8.95 13.49 16.93
N THR A 135 -10.19 13.56 16.43
CA THR A 135 -11.23 14.37 17.06
C THR A 135 -11.85 13.68 18.28
N PHE A 136 -11.84 12.36 18.29
CA PHE A 136 -12.53 11.53 19.29
C PHE A 136 -11.58 10.61 20.06
N THR A 137 -10.34 11.05 20.29
CA THR A 137 -9.31 10.27 20.99
C THR A 137 -9.77 9.74 22.34
N LYS A 138 -10.46 10.56 23.13
CA LYS A 138 -10.96 10.19 24.48
C LYS A 138 -12.08 9.16 24.41
N ASP A 139 -12.99 9.31 23.45
CA ASP A 139 -14.12 8.38 23.27
C ASP A 139 -13.61 7.02 22.77
N LEU A 140 -12.48 7.00 22.07
CA LEU A 140 -11.82 5.80 21.57
C LEU A 140 -10.77 5.22 22.54
N ASN A 141 -10.71 5.73 23.76
CA ASN A 141 -9.72 5.33 24.79
C ASN A 141 -8.26 5.44 24.31
N LEU A 142 -7.95 6.47 23.54
CA LEU A 142 -6.60 6.79 23.09
C LEU A 142 -6.05 7.97 23.88
N ASP A 143 -4.74 8.01 24.02
CA ASP A 143 -4.07 9.19 24.59
C ASP A 143 -4.19 10.38 23.64
N ASP A 144 -4.36 11.59 24.20
CA ASP A 144 -4.48 12.83 23.43
C ASP A 144 -3.24 13.09 22.52
N ASN A 145 -2.09 12.54 22.87
CA ASN A 145 -0.79 12.76 22.20
C ASN A 145 -0.31 11.54 21.39
N PHE A 146 -1.19 10.60 21.00
CA PHE A 146 -0.74 9.47 20.19
C PHE A 146 -0.19 9.95 18.83
N GLU A 147 0.85 9.26 18.35
CA GLU A 147 1.44 9.51 17.04
C GLU A 147 0.94 8.52 16.00
N VAL A 148 0.62 9.02 14.80
CA VAL A 148 0.23 8.18 13.68
C VAL A 148 1.47 7.81 12.88
N ARG A 149 1.78 6.53 12.84
CA ARG A 149 2.84 6.00 11.99
C ARG A 149 2.29 5.56 10.63
N LEU A 150 2.80 6.14 9.56
CA LEU A 150 2.41 5.81 8.19
C LEU A 150 3.19 4.60 7.64
N ASP A 151 4.39 4.37 8.16
CA ASP A 151 5.27 3.29 7.74
C ASP A 151 5.02 2.02 8.57
N LEU A 152 4.06 1.22 8.09
CA LEU A 152 3.77 -0.09 8.67
C LEU A 152 4.97 -1.05 8.55
N ASP A 153 5.79 -0.91 7.50
CA ASP A 153 6.96 -1.76 7.26
C ASP A 153 8.01 -1.58 8.35
N ALA A 154 8.25 -0.32 8.73
CA ALA A 154 9.17 -0.01 9.83
C ALA A 154 8.64 -0.55 11.15
N MET A 155 7.34 -0.39 11.45
CA MET A 155 6.73 -0.91 12.68
C MET A 155 6.79 -2.44 12.76
N VAL A 156 6.48 -3.14 11.67
CA VAL A 156 6.57 -4.61 11.60
C VAL A 156 8.02 -5.08 11.74
N THR A 157 8.98 -4.33 11.20
CA THR A 157 10.40 -4.63 11.37
C THR A 157 10.85 -4.47 12.84
N GLU A 158 10.45 -3.38 13.48
CA GLU A 158 10.71 -3.12 14.90
C GLU A 158 10.07 -4.20 15.79
N ALA A 159 8.84 -4.63 15.49
CA ALA A 159 8.18 -5.72 16.20
C ALA A 159 8.93 -7.05 16.01
N LEU A 160 9.49 -7.30 14.82
CA LEU A 160 10.30 -8.49 14.57
C LEU A 160 11.62 -8.46 15.34
N ASP A 161 12.28 -7.32 15.42
CA ASP A 161 13.51 -7.14 16.19
C ASP A 161 13.23 -7.34 17.70
N LEU A 162 12.10 -6.81 18.20
CA LEU A 162 11.66 -7.03 19.58
C LEU A 162 11.31 -8.51 19.84
N LEU A 163 10.66 -9.18 18.88
CA LEU A 163 10.39 -10.61 18.92
C LEU A 163 11.70 -11.40 19.09
N TYR A 164 12.69 -11.13 18.25
CA TYR A 164 13.98 -11.81 18.32
C TYR A 164 14.74 -11.52 19.62
N SER A 165 14.71 -10.31 20.11
CA SER A 165 15.36 -9.97 21.40
C SER A 165 14.72 -10.68 22.59
N SER A 166 13.42 -11.00 22.52
CA SER A 166 12.68 -11.69 23.58
C SER A 166 12.84 -13.21 23.59
N LEU A 167 13.49 -13.82 22.59
CA LEU A 167 13.60 -15.29 22.46
C LEU A 167 14.37 -15.95 23.61
N GLY A 168 15.25 -15.21 24.30
CA GLY A 168 15.95 -15.70 25.48
C GLY A 168 15.02 -15.99 26.65
N GLU A 169 13.95 -15.22 26.78
CA GLU A 169 12.97 -15.31 27.89
C GLU A 169 11.80 -16.25 27.56
N HIS A 170 11.58 -16.53 26.26
CA HIS A 170 10.47 -17.35 25.75
C HIS A 170 10.95 -18.59 24.99
N PRO A 171 11.35 -19.68 25.68
CA PRO A 171 11.89 -20.88 25.04
C PRO A 171 10.96 -21.51 23.99
N GLN A 172 9.65 -21.52 24.26
CA GLN A 172 8.65 -22.08 23.34
C GLN A 172 8.59 -21.32 22.01
N LEU A 173 8.65 -19.98 22.06
CA LEU A 173 8.68 -19.14 20.88
C LEU A 173 9.96 -19.30 20.07
N ARG A 174 11.10 -19.42 20.77
CA ARG A 174 12.38 -19.77 20.12
C ARG A 174 12.26 -21.09 19.36
N ASP A 175 11.70 -22.13 20.03
CA ASP A 175 11.55 -23.46 19.44
C ASP A 175 10.60 -23.44 18.23
N THR A 176 9.55 -22.59 18.26
CA THR A 176 8.66 -22.34 17.12
C THR A 176 9.42 -21.76 15.92
N LEU A 177 10.21 -20.73 16.15
CA LEU A 177 10.98 -20.09 15.07
C LEU A 177 12.06 -21.02 14.52
N VAL A 178 12.72 -21.80 15.38
CA VAL A 178 13.67 -22.83 14.95
C VAL A 178 12.98 -23.88 14.08
N ALA A 179 11.81 -24.36 14.48
CA ALA A 179 11.02 -25.32 13.72
C ALA A 179 10.59 -24.73 12.36
N LEU A 180 10.16 -23.45 12.31
CA LEU A 180 9.83 -22.75 11.07
C LEU A 180 11.04 -22.67 10.11
N VAL A 181 12.23 -22.34 10.63
CA VAL A 181 13.46 -22.30 9.83
C VAL A 181 13.82 -23.69 9.31
N GLN A 182 13.75 -24.73 10.14
CA GLN A 182 14.03 -26.11 9.74
C GLN A 182 13.05 -26.59 8.65
N GLU A 183 11.77 -26.28 8.77
CA GLU A 183 10.78 -26.64 7.75
C GLU A 183 11.08 -25.96 6.42
N ARG A 184 11.43 -24.68 6.42
CA ARG A 184 11.83 -23.93 5.21
C ARG A 184 13.06 -24.56 4.55
N MET A 185 14.06 -24.93 5.34
CA MET A 185 15.25 -25.64 4.83
C MET A 185 14.88 -26.99 4.19
N ASN A 186 13.98 -27.73 4.81
CA ASN A 186 13.50 -29.03 4.27
C ASN A 186 12.72 -28.88 2.95
N ARG A 187 12.22 -27.68 2.64
CA ARG A 187 11.51 -27.35 1.39
C ARG A 187 12.39 -26.62 0.36
N ASP A 188 13.69 -26.58 0.54
CA ASP A 188 14.65 -25.81 -0.30
C ASP A 188 14.29 -24.33 -0.45
N GLN A 189 13.64 -23.76 0.57
CA GLN A 189 13.32 -22.34 0.62
C GLN A 189 14.42 -21.55 1.35
N ASN A 190 14.46 -20.23 1.15
CA ASN A 190 15.35 -19.37 1.89
C ASN A 190 15.17 -19.59 3.41
N HIS A 191 16.26 -19.90 4.11
CA HIS A 191 16.26 -20.17 5.55
C HIS A 191 15.90 -18.96 6.41
N ASN A 192 16.11 -17.73 5.91
CA ASN A 192 15.73 -16.52 6.64
C ASN A 192 14.20 -16.34 6.64
N PRO A 193 13.54 -16.40 7.81
CA PRO A 193 12.09 -16.23 7.92
C PRO A 193 11.62 -14.79 7.84
N ASP A 194 12.52 -13.79 7.95
CA ASP A 194 12.19 -12.36 8.08
C ASP A 194 11.24 -11.89 6.99
N HIS A 195 11.55 -12.17 5.72
CA HIS A 195 10.72 -11.76 4.60
C HIS A 195 9.29 -12.33 4.71
N THR A 196 9.17 -13.58 5.14
CA THR A 196 7.86 -14.24 5.31
C THR A 196 7.10 -13.63 6.49
N LEU A 197 7.75 -13.49 7.65
CA LEU A 197 7.13 -12.92 8.84
C LEU A 197 6.75 -11.44 8.63
N LYS A 198 7.58 -10.65 7.96
CA LYS A 198 7.23 -9.28 7.57
C LYS A 198 6.03 -9.24 6.63
N LYS A 199 5.99 -10.12 5.63
CA LYS A 199 4.85 -10.21 4.71
C LYS A 199 3.56 -10.60 5.45
N GLU A 200 3.61 -11.62 6.29
CA GLU A 200 2.44 -12.08 7.05
C GLU A 200 2.03 -11.06 8.13
N GLY A 201 2.99 -10.42 8.79
CA GLY A 201 2.72 -9.30 9.70
C GLY A 201 1.94 -8.16 9.03
N LYS A 202 2.29 -7.81 7.78
CA LYS A 202 1.53 -6.82 7.00
C LYS A 202 0.16 -7.35 6.59
N ASN A 203 0.08 -8.59 6.12
CA ASN A 203 -1.18 -9.23 5.72
C ASN A 203 -2.16 -9.34 6.89
N SER A 204 -1.67 -9.41 8.12
CA SER A 204 -2.49 -9.45 9.34
C SER A 204 -3.33 -8.19 9.55
N PHE A 205 -2.97 -7.08 8.89
CA PHE A 205 -3.76 -5.84 8.91
C PHE A 205 -4.88 -5.83 7.87
N ASN A 206 -4.94 -6.82 6.96
CA ASN A 206 -6.08 -6.99 6.07
C ASN A 206 -7.32 -7.40 6.87
N GLU A 207 -8.47 -6.83 6.50
CA GLU A 207 -9.74 -7.04 7.21
C GLU A 207 -10.12 -8.52 7.29
N ASP A 208 -10.06 -9.25 6.18
CA ASP A 208 -10.44 -10.67 6.10
C ASP A 208 -9.51 -11.57 6.95
N THR A 209 -8.22 -11.25 7.03
CA THR A 209 -7.24 -12.02 7.80
C THR A 209 -7.33 -11.74 9.30
N TRP A 210 -7.55 -10.48 9.67
CA TRP A 210 -7.60 -10.03 11.05
C TRP A 210 -8.68 -10.74 11.88
N VAL A 211 -9.89 -10.87 11.31
CA VAL A 211 -11.03 -11.52 11.99
C VAL A 211 -10.66 -12.96 12.41
N HIS A 212 -9.95 -13.68 11.55
CA HIS A 212 -9.54 -15.05 11.82
C HIS A 212 -8.34 -15.16 12.77
N LEU A 213 -7.37 -14.26 12.67
CA LEU A 213 -6.21 -14.27 13.55
C LEU A 213 -6.57 -14.01 15.02
N LYS A 214 -7.57 -13.16 15.30
CA LYS A 214 -8.07 -12.92 16.67
C LYS A 214 -8.68 -14.16 17.32
N THR A 215 -9.20 -15.10 16.54
CA THR A 215 -9.84 -16.33 17.03
C THR A 215 -8.86 -17.47 17.26
N LEU A 216 -7.59 -17.31 16.86
CA LEU A 216 -6.57 -18.32 17.06
C LEU A 216 -6.13 -18.40 18.54
N PRO A 217 -5.82 -19.61 19.01
CA PRO A 217 -5.23 -19.80 20.34
C PRO A 217 -3.90 -19.08 20.51
N GLU A 218 -3.41 -19.00 21.74
CA GLU A 218 -2.08 -18.48 22.03
C GLU A 218 -0.99 -19.30 21.33
N PRO A 219 0.16 -18.69 20.98
CA PRO A 219 1.24 -19.36 20.25
C PRO A 219 1.70 -20.69 20.86
N SER A 220 1.82 -20.77 22.18
CA SER A 220 2.17 -22.00 22.91
C SER A 220 1.14 -23.10 22.71
N ARG A 221 -0.15 -22.79 22.79
CA ARG A 221 -1.23 -23.73 22.55
C ARG A 221 -1.28 -24.22 21.10
N MET A 222 -0.98 -23.36 20.15
CA MET A 222 -0.89 -23.76 18.73
C MET A 222 0.20 -24.82 18.50
N LEU A 223 1.32 -24.78 19.21
CA LEU A 223 2.37 -25.80 19.13
C LEU A 223 1.94 -27.13 19.74
N GLU A 224 1.19 -27.10 20.83
CA GLU A 224 0.59 -28.33 21.41
C GLU A 224 -0.39 -28.96 20.41
N ILE A 225 -1.25 -28.12 19.82
CA ILE A 225 -2.19 -28.58 18.77
C ILE A 225 -1.44 -29.15 17.59
N GLU A 226 -0.34 -28.57 17.16
CA GLU A 226 0.50 -29.14 16.09
C GLU A 226 0.96 -30.54 16.43
N GLN A 227 1.39 -30.80 17.68
CA GLN A 227 1.78 -32.14 18.14
C GLN A 227 0.60 -33.12 18.10
N GLU A 228 -0.59 -32.66 18.54
CA GLU A 228 -1.83 -33.46 18.48
C GLU A 228 -2.19 -33.82 17.03
N LEU A 229 -2.12 -32.86 16.11
CA LEU A 229 -2.37 -33.09 14.69
C LEU A 229 -1.34 -34.04 14.07
N ASN A 230 -0.06 -33.91 14.44
CA ASN A 230 1.00 -34.83 14.01
C ASN A 230 0.78 -36.26 14.52
N GLN A 231 0.22 -36.42 15.74
CA GLN A 231 -0.18 -37.76 16.24
C GLN A 231 -1.33 -38.33 15.43
N LYS A 232 -2.34 -37.53 15.06
CA LYS A 232 -3.43 -37.94 14.16
C LYS A 232 -2.89 -38.35 12.79
N ILE A 233 -1.95 -37.60 12.21
CA ILE A 233 -1.27 -37.97 10.95
C ILE A 233 -0.57 -39.33 11.08
N LYS A 234 0.19 -39.56 12.17
CA LYS A 234 0.87 -40.84 12.42
C LYS A 234 -0.11 -41.99 12.55
N SER A 235 -1.25 -41.77 13.23
CA SER A 235 -2.32 -42.76 13.37
C SER A 235 -2.90 -43.16 12.00
N LEU A 236 -3.25 -42.18 11.15
CA LEU A 236 -3.76 -42.44 9.80
C LEU A 236 -2.73 -43.18 8.92
N CYS A 237 -1.46 -42.79 9.01
CA CYS A 237 -0.40 -43.51 8.31
C CYS A 237 -0.26 -44.96 8.79
N THR A 238 -0.45 -45.23 10.09
CA THR A 238 -0.41 -46.58 10.67
C THR A 238 -1.60 -47.39 10.19
N GLN A 239 -2.80 -46.82 10.16
CA GLN A 239 -4.00 -47.51 9.65
C GLN A 239 -3.84 -47.86 8.16
N ALA A 240 -3.33 -46.96 7.32
CA ALA A 240 -3.05 -47.22 5.90
C ALA A 240 -2.02 -48.37 5.74
N LYS A 241 -0.99 -48.40 6.59
CA LYS A 241 0.02 -49.47 6.62
C LYS A 241 -0.59 -50.81 7.01
N THR A 242 -1.49 -50.82 7.99
CA THR A 242 -2.23 -52.03 8.40
C THR A 242 -3.12 -52.55 7.27
N LEU A 243 -3.85 -51.69 6.58
CA LEU A 243 -4.62 -52.06 5.40
C LEU A 243 -3.74 -52.67 4.30
N SER A 244 -2.56 -52.08 4.04
CA SER A 244 -1.63 -52.66 3.08
C SER A 244 -1.12 -54.04 3.51
N GLN A 245 -0.90 -54.27 4.79
CA GLN A 245 -0.52 -55.57 5.33
C GLN A 245 -1.65 -56.59 5.19
N GLU A 246 -2.89 -56.19 5.47
CA GLU A 246 -4.08 -57.02 5.28
C GLU A 246 -4.19 -57.47 3.81
N ALA A 247 -4.02 -56.50 2.85
CA ALA A 247 -3.98 -56.82 1.43
C ALA A 247 -2.92 -57.86 1.06
N ARG A 248 -1.70 -57.73 1.62
CA ARG A 248 -0.60 -58.70 1.39
C ARG A 248 -0.96 -60.07 1.89
N THR A 249 -1.59 -60.16 3.05
CA THR A 249 -2.04 -61.44 3.64
C THR A 249 -3.07 -62.12 2.75
N ILE A 250 -4.11 -61.38 2.31
CA ILE A 250 -5.13 -61.90 1.41
C ILE A 250 -4.52 -62.37 0.08
N VAL A 251 -3.64 -61.57 -0.53
CA VAL A 251 -2.97 -61.93 -1.80
C VAL A 251 -2.14 -63.20 -1.64
N LYS A 252 -1.45 -63.36 -0.47
CA LYS A 252 -0.62 -64.57 -0.20
C LYS A 252 -1.45 -65.82 0.09
N GLU A 253 -2.45 -65.70 0.96
CA GLU A 253 -3.28 -66.81 1.39
C GLU A 253 -4.18 -67.35 0.26
N GLU A 254 -4.77 -66.46 -0.55
CA GLU A 254 -5.61 -66.80 -1.67
C GLU A 254 -4.82 -67.13 -2.97
N GLY A 255 -3.49 -66.96 -2.93
CA GLY A 255 -2.63 -67.24 -4.09
C GLY A 255 -2.87 -66.31 -5.30
N TYR A 256 -3.28 -65.07 -5.07
CA TYR A 256 -3.57 -64.12 -6.16
C TYR A 256 -2.29 -63.70 -6.89
N SER A 257 -2.41 -63.67 -8.22
CA SER A 257 -1.31 -63.33 -9.13
C SER A 257 -1.85 -62.61 -10.39
N ALA A 258 -1.01 -62.29 -11.35
CA ALA A 258 -1.42 -61.69 -12.63
C ALA A 258 -2.38 -62.59 -13.44
N SER A 259 -2.36 -63.92 -13.24
CA SER A 259 -3.30 -64.84 -13.90
C SER A 259 -4.67 -64.88 -13.24
N THR A 260 -4.71 -64.69 -11.90
CA THR A 260 -5.96 -64.80 -11.11
C THR A 260 -6.62 -63.46 -10.80
N MET A 261 -5.93 -62.33 -10.99
CA MET A 261 -6.44 -61.00 -10.68
C MET A 261 -6.20 -60.01 -11.83
N THR A 262 -7.20 -59.18 -12.13
CA THR A 262 -7.05 -58.09 -13.08
C THR A 262 -6.18 -56.98 -12.48
N ARG A 263 -5.30 -56.35 -13.28
CA ARG A 263 -4.40 -55.29 -12.84
C ARG A 263 -3.56 -55.64 -11.61
N PHE A 264 -3.17 -56.89 -11.46
CA PHE A 264 -2.37 -57.35 -10.33
C PHE A 264 -1.05 -56.58 -10.20
N LYS A 265 -0.41 -56.21 -11.30
CA LYS A 265 0.83 -55.43 -11.30
C LYS A 265 0.60 -54.04 -10.64
N ASP A 266 -0.54 -53.43 -10.86
CA ASP A 266 -0.90 -52.17 -10.25
C ASP A 266 -1.17 -52.34 -8.75
N VAL A 267 -1.89 -53.38 -8.35
CA VAL A 267 -2.09 -53.77 -6.93
C VAL A 267 -0.73 -53.98 -6.25
N GLU A 268 0.15 -54.74 -6.88
CA GLU A 268 1.50 -55.00 -6.36
C GLU A 268 2.30 -53.69 -6.16
N THR A 269 2.33 -52.83 -7.16
CA THR A 269 3.14 -51.63 -7.15
C THR A 269 2.58 -50.56 -6.22
N HIS A 270 1.30 -50.29 -6.28
CA HIS A 270 0.67 -49.15 -5.62
C HIS A 270 0.09 -49.46 -4.23
N LEU A 271 -0.28 -50.68 -3.95
CA LEU A 271 -0.83 -51.06 -2.64
C LEU A 271 0.17 -51.87 -1.82
N LEU A 272 0.70 -52.96 -2.39
CA LEU A 272 1.54 -53.88 -1.61
C LEU A 272 2.95 -53.34 -1.35
N LYS A 273 3.55 -52.62 -2.30
CA LYS A 273 4.89 -52.03 -2.16
C LYS A 273 4.84 -50.63 -1.59
N GLN A 274 3.86 -49.84 -1.96
CA GLN A 274 3.76 -48.41 -1.62
C GLN A 274 2.41 -48.09 -0.95
N TRP A 275 2.25 -48.49 0.31
CA TRP A 275 1.04 -48.22 1.10
C TRP A 275 0.66 -46.74 1.15
N GLN A 276 1.64 -45.83 0.99
CA GLN A 276 1.42 -44.40 0.95
C GLN A 276 0.44 -44.00 -0.16
N ASN A 277 0.29 -44.80 -1.20
CA ASN A 277 -0.65 -44.51 -2.28
C ASN A 277 -2.11 -44.56 -1.83
N LEU A 278 -2.44 -45.24 -0.72
CA LEU A 278 -3.77 -45.16 -0.10
C LEU A 278 -4.14 -43.74 0.38
N LEU A 279 -3.11 -42.92 0.71
CA LEU A 279 -3.27 -41.59 1.24
C LEU A 279 -2.74 -40.50 0.27
N ARG A 280 -2.31 -40.90 -0.95
CA ARG A 280 -1.84 -39.92 -1.95
C ARG A 280 -3.00 -39.19 -2.60
N HIS A 281 -2.71 -37.91 -2.98
CA HIS A 281 -3.61 -37.07 -3.78
C HIS A 281 -3.74 -37.57 -5.22
N ASP A 282 -2.79 -38.38 -5.69
CA ASP A 282 -2.77 -38.85 -7.05
C ASP A 282 -3.89 -39.90 -7.26
N MET A 283 -4.99 -39.44 -7.83
CA MET A 283 -6.20 -40.21 -8.12
C MET A 283 -5.93 -41.43 -9.00
N ASN A 284 -4.89 -41.39 -9.84
CA ASN A 284 -4.64 -42.47 -10.79
C ASN A 284 -4.13 -43.73 -10.08
N ALA A 285 -3.26 -43.62 -9.11
CA ALA A 285 -2.73 -44.79 -8.39
C ALA A 285 -3.80 -45.53 -7.58
N GLY A 286 -4.66 -44.81 -6.86
CA GLY A 286 -5.78 -45.37 -6.10
C GLY A 286 -6.85 -45.98 -6.99
N ALA A 287 -7.18 -45.36 -8.12
CA ALA A 287 -8.19 -45.85 -9.03
C ALA A 287 -7.88 -47.23 -9.64
N PHE A 288 -6.61 -47.60 -9.78
CA PHE A 288 -6.21 -48.90 -10.31
C PHE A 288 -6.46 -50.03 -9.31
N VAL A 289 -6.22 -49.79 -8.04
CA VAL A 289 -6.48 -50.80 -6.99
C VAL A 289 -7.95 -51.16 -6.92
N TRP A 290 -8.81 -50.16 -6.99
CA TRP A 290 -10.26 -50.39 -6.87
C TRP A 290 -10.93 -51.02 -8.09
N LYS A 291 -10.31 -50.94 -9.26
CA LYS A 291 -10.79 -51.60 -10.48
C LYS A 291 -10.32 -53.04 -10.63
N SER A 292 -9.45 -53.52 -9.74
CA SER A 292 -9.02 -54.91 -9.77
C SER A 292 -10.17 -55.84 -9.39
N ARG A 293 -10.27 -56.97 -10.10
CA ARG A 293 -11.19 -58.09 -9.76
C ARG A 293 -10.43 -59.39 -9.78
N VAL A 294 -10.87 -60.30 -8.95
CA VAL A 294 -10.42 -61.70 -8.97
C VAL A 294 -11.00 -62.39 -10.18
N LYS A 295 -10.21 -63.09 -10.98
CA LYS A 295 -10.62 -63.83 -12.17
C LYS A 295 -10.98 -65.28 -11.84
N GLN A 296 -10.33 -65.85 -10.83
CA GLN A 296 -10.51 -67.22 -10.40
C GLN A 296 -10.42 -67.26 -8.87
N GLY A 297 -11.30 -68.09 -8.25
CA GLY A 297 -11.35 -68.22 -6.78
C GLY A 297 -12.48 -67.48 -6.10
N ASP A 298 -12.51 -67.50 -4.77
CA ASP A 298 -13.48 -66.74 -3.99
C ASP A 298 -13.18 -65.27 -3.97
N GLU A 299 -14.01 -64.44 -4.61
CA GLU A 299 -13.87 -62.98 -4.70
C GLU A 299 -14.35 -62.25 -3.45
N SER A 300 -15.03 -62.90 -2.53
CA SER A 300 -15.72 -62.28 -1.40
C SER A 300 -14.77 -61.54 -0.47
N ARG A 301 -13.64 -62.15 -0.12
CA ARG A 301 -12.64 -61.59 0.82
C ARG A 301 -11.90 -60.38 0.26
N TRP A 302 -11.55 -60.43 -1.05
CA TRP A 302 -10.95 -59.29 -1.72
C TRP A 302 -11.93 -58.14 -1.92
N THR A 303 -13.18 -58.44 -2.19
CA THR A 303 -14.25 -57.46 -2.35
C THR A 303 -14.50 -56.73 -1.04
N ALA A 304 -14.62 -57.44 0.09
CA ALA A 304 -14.77 -56.86 1.43
C ALA A 304 -13.58 -55.95 1.80
N PHE A 305 -12.35 -56.42 1.52
CA PHE A 305 -11.15 -55.61 1.71
C PHE A 305 -11.18 -54.33 0.85
N LYS A 306 -11.56 -54.46 -0.40
CA LYS A 306 -11.61 -53.34 -1.34
C LYS A 306 -12.63 -52.29 -0.89
N GLU A 307 -13.82 -52.71 -0.43
CA GLU A 307 -14.81 -51.79 0.14
C GLU A 307 -14.29 -51.05 1.38
N LYS A 308 -13.63 -51.76 2.30
CA LYS A 308 -13.01 -51.22 3.49
C LYS A 308 -11.92 -50.21 3.14
N ALA A 309 -11.07 -50.52 2.17
CA ALA A 309 -9.99 -49.63 1.73
C ALA A 309 -10.54 -48.43 0.95
N GLN A 310 -11.62 -48.57 0.20
CA GLN A 310 -12.31 -47.45 -0.47
C GLN A 310 -12.96 -46.51 0.54
N ALA A 311 -13.63 -47.04 1.56
CA ALA A 311 -14.22 -46.25 2.64
C ALA A 311 -13.13 -45.44 3.39
N PHE A 312 -12.01 -46.10 3.74
CA PHE A 312 -10.86 -45.43 4.36
C PHE A 312 -10.29 -44.35 3.45
N GLN A 313 -10.08 -44.62 2.17
CA GLN A 313 -9.55 -43.63 1.25
C GLN A 313 -10.49 -42.43 1.07
N GLY A 314 -11.79 -42.68 0.92
CA GLY A 314 -12.80 -41.64 0.73
C GLY A 314 -12.85 -40.65 1.89
N GLN A 315 -12.77 -41.16 3.13
CA GLN A 315 -12.91 -40.36 4.34
C GLN A 315 -11.58 -39.75 4.80
N GLU A 316 -10.51 -40.54 4.82
CA GLU A 316 -9.26 -40.16 5.48
C GLU A 316 -8.27 -39.47 4.57
N LYS A 317 -8.43 -39.56 3.26
CA LYS A 317 -7.60 -38.82 2.30
C LYS A 317 -7.74 -37.31 2.51
N GLN A 318 -8.98 -36.80 2.55
CA GLN A 318 -9.25 -35.38 2.76
C GLN A 318 -8.78 -34.95 4.15
N ASN A 319 -9.05 -35.74 5.19
CA ASN A 319 -8.59 -35.47 6.55
C ASN A 319 -7.06 -35.36 6.62
N LEU A 320 -6.34 -36.26 5.98
CA LEU A 320 -4.88 -36.19 5.93
C LEU A 320 -4.38 -34.96 5.19
N MET A 321 -5.04 -34.55 4.10
CA MET A 321 -4.71 -33.34 3.38
C MET A 321 -4.88 -32.10 4.26
N LEU A 322 -6.04 -31.98 4.91
CA LEU A 322 -6.33 -30.89 5.85
C LEU A 322 -5.32 -30.87 6.99
N LEU A 323 -5.04 -32.01 7.62
CA LEU A 323 -4.06 -32.13 8.70
C LEU A 323 -2.67 -31.68 8.27
N LYS A 324 -2.20 -32.08 7.09
CA LYS A 324 -0.91 -31.67 6.54
C LYS A 324 -0.84 -30.17 6.23
N GLN A 325 -1.91 -29.61 5.68
CA GLN A 325 -1.99 -28.16 5.42
C GLN A 325 -1.99 -27.40 6.74
N ALA A 326 -2.78 -27.85 7.73
CA ALA A 326 -2.84 -27.21 9.04
C ALA A 326 -1.49 -27.25 9.76
N THR A 327 -0.84 -28.41 9.87
CA THR A 327 0.48 -28.54 10.53
C THR A 327 1.55 -27.69 9.82
N ALA A 328 1.52 -27.61 8.50
CA ALA A 328 2.45 -26.78 7.72
C ALA A 328 2.29 -25.28 7.95
N LYS A 329 1.09 -24.83 8.36
CA LYS A 329 0.77 -23.41 8.59
C LYS A 329 0.83 -23.00 10.07
N LEU A 330 0.64 -23.93 11.01
CA LEU A 330 0.54 -23.61 12.44
C LEU A 330 1.77 -22.91 12.99
N GLN A 331 2.97 -23.34 12.64
CA GLN A 331 4.21 -22.68 13.08
C GLN A 331 4.30 -21.25 12.55
N GLN A 332 3.95 -21.03 11.29
CA GLN A 332 3.92 -19.69 10.69
C GLN A 332 2.87 -18.82 11.37
N LEU A 333 1.67 -19.36 11.64
CA LEU A 333 0.59 -18.64 12.33
C LEU A 333 0.96 -18.30 13.76
N ALA A 334 1.58 -19.24 14.50
CA ALA A 334 2.07 -19.01 15.86
C ALA A 334 3.13 -17.90 15.91
N ALA A 335 4.09 -17.94 14.99
CA ALA A 335 5.10 -16.89 14.87
C ALA A 335 4.50 -15.52 14.48
N THR A 336 3.50 -15.52 13.57
CA THR A 336 2.79 -14.29 13.18
C THR A 336 1.98 -13.73 14.35
N ARG A 337 1.30 -14.57 15.12
CA ARG A 337 0.55 -14.17 16.32
C ARG A 337 1.47 -13.53 17.36
N ALA A 338 2.60 -14.18 17.65
CA ALA A 338 3.61 -13.63 18.55
C ALA A 338 4.21 -12.30 18.06
N LEU A 339 4.38 -12.13 16.74
CA LEU A 339 4.79 -10.87 16.14
C LEU A 339 3.75 -9.77 16.37
N LEU A 340 2.46 -10.08 16.24
CA LEU A 340 1.38 -9.13 16.50
C LEU A 340 1.30 -8.74 17.97
N ASP A 341 1.54 -9.66 18.90
CA ASP A 341 1.60 -9.34 20.33
C ASP A 341 2.73 -8.34 20.64
N LYS A 342 3.90 -8.50 19.99
CA LYS A 342 5.00 -7.53 20.08
C LYS A 342 4.68 -6.20 19.37
N PHE A 343 3.94 -6.24 18.31
CA PHE A 343 3.45 -5.03 17.65
C PHE A 343 2.50 -4.23 18.55
N ASP A 344 1.58 -4.91 19.23
CA ASP A 344 0.67 -4.28 20.20
C ASP A 344 1.43 -3.71 21.41
N GLU A 345 2.52 -4.37 21.84
CA GLU A 345 3.44 -3.87 22.88
C GLU A 345 4.11 -2.57 22.45
N ILE A 346 4.63 -2.49 21.22
CA ILE A 346 5.21 -1.26 20.65
C ILE A 346 4.19 -0.13 20.63
N GLN A 347 2.98 -0.42 20.14
CA GLN A 347 1.91 0.58 20.07
C GLN A 347 1.62 1.20 21.45
N LYS A 348 1.52 0.38 22.47
CA LYS A 348 1.26 0.83 23.85
C LYS A 348 2.44 1.61 24.43
N ASN A 349 3.66 1.08 24.31
CA ASN A 349 4.85 1.66 24.91
C ASN A 349 5.26 3.00 24.26
N GLN A 350 5.09 3.11 22.95
CA GLN A 350 5.46 4.31 22.20
C GLN A 350 4.28 5.26 21.96
N ASN A 351 3.08 4.87 22.40
CA ASN A 351 1.86 5.62 22.14
C ASN A 351 1.68 5.93 20.65
N THR A 352 1.94 4.95 19.78
CA THR A 352 1.88 5.06 18.34
C THR A 352 0.83 4.14 17.75
N MET A 353 0.21 4.52 16.65
CA MET A 353 -0.79 3.70 15.97
C MET A 353 -0.62 3.75 14.44
N PRO A 354 -0.66 2.62 13.73
CA PRO A 354 -0.66 2.62 12.28
C PRO A 354 -2.01 3.07 11.73
N LEU A 355 -1.99 3.76 10.60
CA LEU A 355 -3.19 4.26 9.93
C LEU A 355 -4.20 3.13 9.63
N SER A 356 -3.72 1.93 9.29
CA SER A 356 -4.55 0.74 9.00
C SER A 356 -5.38 0.25 10.20
N ALA A 357 -4.99 0.59 11.43
CA ALA A 357 -5.74 0.19 12.63
C ALA A 357 -6.97 1.07 12.89
N PHE A 358 -7.05 2.27 12.30
CA PHE A 358 -8.12 3.22 12.60
C PHE A 358 -9.52 2.73 12.21
N ASN A 359 -9.65 2.12 11.04
CA ASN A 359 -10.94 1.59 10.59
C ASN A 359 -11.46 0.49 11.54
N LYS A 360 -10.54 -0.34 12.06
CA LYS A 360 -10.88 -1.41 13.01
C LYS A 360 -11.31 -0.84 14.35
N LEU A 361 -10.58 0.15 14.86
CA LEU A 361 -10.89 0.81 16.12
C LEU A 361 -12.30 1.44 16.10
N ILE A 362 -12.63 2.15 15.02
CA ILE A 362 -13.97 2.73 14.84
C ILE A 362 -15.03 1.64 14.75
N SER A 363 -14.77 0.57 14.00
CA SER A 363 -15.70 -0.55 13.86
C SER A 363 -15.94 -1.26 15.20
N GLU A 364 -14.91 -1.45 16.02
CA GLU A 364 -15.05 -2.03 17.35
C GLU A 364 -15.88 -1.15 18.29
N GLU A 365 -15.69 0.17 18.21
CA GLU A 365 -16.49 1.11 19.01
C GLU A 365 -17.96 1.13 18.58
N LEU A 366 -18.21 1.08 17.27
CA LEU A 366 -19.56 0.99 16.73
C LEU A 366 -20.30 -0.30 17.12
N GLN A 367 -19.58 -1.39 17.28
CA GLN A 367 -20.15 -2.65 17.75
C GLN A 367 -20.51 -2.57 19.25
N ARG A 368 -19.77 -1.78 20.03
CA ARG A 368 -20.06 -1.54 21.47
C ARG A 368 -21.21 -0.56 21.67
N GLU A 369 -21.18 0.55 20.93
CA GLU A 369 -22.19 1.61 20.99
C GLU A 369 -22.70 1.96 19.58
N PRO A 370 -23.74 1.29 19.08
CA PRO A 370 -24.29 1.53 17.74
C PRO A 370 -24.78 2.97 17.49
N THR A 371 -25.12 3.70 18.54
CA THR A 371 -25.51 5.12 18.52
C THR A 371 -24.40 6.01 19.05
N ALA A 372 -23.15 5.66 18.77
CA ALA A 372 -21.99 6.37 19.29
C ALA A 372 -22.12 7.89 19.10
N PHE A 373 -21.90 8.64 20.16
CA PHE A 373 -21.93 10.11 20.23
C PHE A 373 -21.11 10.78 19.12
N ILE A 374 -20.07 10.08 18.64
CA ILE A 374 -19.23 10.46 17.49
C ILE A 374 -20.10 10.82 16.26
N TYR A 375 -21.11 10.01 15.95
CA TYR A 375 -21.93 10.20 14.76
C TYR A 375 -22.96 11.32 14.90
N ALA A 376 -23.56 11.47 16.08
CA ALA A 376 -24.46 12.59 16.34
C ALA A 376 -23.73 13.94 16.14
N ARG A 377 -22.50 14.04 16.67
CA ARG A 377 -21.69 15.26 16.59
C ARG A 377 -21.16 15.54 15.18
N LEU A 378 -20.81 14.53 14.40
CA LEU A 378 -20.38 14.68 13.00
C LEU A 378 -21.56 14.91 12.05
N GLY A 379 -22.70 14.26 12.27
CA GLY A 379 -23.91 14.45 11.47
C GLY A 379 -24.49 15.87 11.58
N GLU A 380 -24.18 16.60 12.66
CA GLU A 380 -24.48 18.04 12.76
C GLU A 380 -23.55 18.89 11.90
N LYS A 381 -22.34 18.41 11.61
CA LYS A 381 -21.34 19.12 10.83
C LYS A 381 -21.58 19.01 9.34
N PHE A 382 -21.94 17.83 8.83
CA PHE A 382 -22.06 17.56 7.40
C PHE A 382 -23.53 17.35 7.01
N TRP A 383 -23.90 17.95 5.88
CA TRP A 383 -25.25 17.85 5.29
C TRP A 383 -25.24 17.02 4.01
N HIS A 384 -24.07 16.93 3.34
CA HIS A 384 -23.92 16.29 2.05
C HIS A 384 -22.72 15.36 2.07
N PHE A 385 -22.95 14.10 1.71
CA PHE A 385 -21.94 13.06 1.63
C PHE A 385 -21.73 12.62 0.19
N TYR A 386 -20.49 12.68 -0.27
CA TYR A 386 -20.10 12.27 -1.60
C TYR A 386 -18.97 11.25 -1.51
N ILE A 387 -19.15 10.07 -2.15
CA ILE A 387 -18.13 9.02 -2.17
C ILE A 387 -17.85 8.67 -3.64
N ASP A 388 -16.64 8.92 -4.09
CA ASP A 388 -16.14 8.56 -5.41
C ASP A 388 -15.37 7.23 -5.38
N GLU A 389 -15.34 6.53 -6.51
CA GLU A 389 -14.67 5.23 -6.68
C GLU A 389 -15.10 4.20 -5.61
N PHE A 390 -16.38 4.16 -5.29
CA PHE A 390 -16.93 3.36 -4.20
C PHE A 390 -16.62 1.86 -4.33
N GLN A 391 -16.46 1.32 -5.55
CA GLN A 391 -16.12 -0.08 -5.79
C GLN A 391 -14.75 -0.48 -5.20
N ASP A 392 -13.91 0.47 -4.82
CA ASP A 392 -12.62 0.23 -4.17
C ASP A 392 -12.71 0.36 -2.63
N THR A 393 -13.86 0.73 -2.09
CA THR A 393 -14.10 0.86 -0.65
C THR A 393 -14.25 -0.51 -0.01
N SER A 394 -13.62 -0.71 1.14
CA SER A 394 -13.78 -1.95 1.90
C SER A 394 -15.09 -2.00 2.67
N THR A 395 -15.47 -3.20 3.13
CA THR A 395 -16.71 -3.37 3.91
C THR A 395 -16.65 -2.58 5.22
N ILE A 396 -15.56 -2.68 5.98
CA ILE A 396 -15.40 -1.96 7.26
C ILE A 396 -15.38 -0.43 7.02
N GLN A 397 -14.73 0.03 5.97
CA GLN A 397 -14.71 1.45 5.64
C GLN A 397 -16.12 1.99 5.38
N PHE A 398 -16.94 1.26 4.64
CA PHE A 398 -18.30 1.68 4.38
C PHE A 398 -19.19 1.55 5.61
N GLU A 399 -19.10 0.44 6.35
CA GLU A 399 -19.84 0.24 7.62
C GLU A 399 -19.53 1.34 8.64
N ASN A 400 -18.31 1.88 8.64
CA ASN A 400 -17.93 3.02 9.48
C ASN A 400 -18.53 4.35 9.03
N ILE A 401 -18.84 4.54 7.76
CA ILE A 401 -19.38 5.81 7.22
C ILE A 401 -20.91 5.75 7.12
N HIS A 402 -21.46 4.58 6.87
CA HIS A 402 -22.89 4.38 6.63
C HIS A 402 -23.80 5.00 7.71
N PRO A 403 -23.53 4.84 9.03
CA PRO A 403 -24.36 5.47 10.07
C PRO A 403 -24.37 7.00 10.02
N LEU A 404 -23.28 7.64 9.55
CA LEU A 404 -23.24 9.09 9.35
C LEU A 404 -24.16 9.53 8.21
N ILE A 405 -24.14 8.79 7.11
CA ILE A 405 -25.01 9.03 5.96
C ILE A 405 -26.48 8.90 6.39
N GLU A 406 -26.78 7.82 7.09
CA GLU A 406 -28.15 7.55 7.58
C GLU A 406 -28.64 8.64 8.52
N HIS A 407 -27.86 9.01 9.52
CA HIS A 407 -28.19 10.10 10.44
C HIS A 407 -28.44 11.43 9.71
N THR A 408 -27.64 11.73 8.71
CA THR A 408 -27.74 12.97 7.93
C THR A 408 -29.01 12.99 7.09
N LEU A 409 -29.34 11.88 6.43
CA LEU A 409 -30.54 11.76 5.61
C LEU A 409 -31.83 11.78 6.46
N THR A 410 -31.80 11.22 7.68
CA THR A 410 -32.96 11.26 8.60
C THR A 410 -33.27 12.66 9.14
N LYS A 411 -32.25 13.52 9.25
CA LYS A 411 -32.40 14.84 9.88
C LYS A 411 -33.16 15.84 9.00
N ASP A 412 -32.91 15.84 7.70
CA ASP A 412 -33.60 16.71 6.73
C ASP A 412 -33.59 16.04 5.34
N GLU A 413 -34.65 15.26 5.08
CA GLU A 413 -34.80 14.50 3.84
C GLU A 413 -34.92 15.40 2.58
N ASN A 414 -35.29 16.66 2.72
CA ASN A 414 -35.50 17.56 1.58
C ASN A 414 -34.21 18.30 1.17
N ASN A 415 -33.29 18.51 2.09
CA ASN A 415 -32.11 19.33 1.85
C ASN A 415 -30.77 18.55 1.94
N ASN A 416 -30.72 17.50 2.76
CA ASN A 416 -29.50 16.70 2.92
C ASN A 416 -29.40 15.63 1.83
N THR A 417 -28.20 15.34 1.36
CA THR A 417 -28.00 14.41 0.25
C THR A 417 -26.82 13.47 0.47
N ALA A 418 -26.94 12.25 -0.01
CA ALA A 418 -25.83 11.33 -0.18
C ALA A 418 -25.71 10.89 -1.64
N LEU A 419 -24.52 10.93 -2.18
CA LEU A 419 -24.21 10.53 -3.54
C LEU A 419 -23.04 9.56 -3.54
N ILE A 420 -23.28 8.35 -4.03
CA ILE A 420 -22.25 7.32 -4.22
C ILE A 420 -22.00 7.16 -5.71
N VAL A 421 -20.74 7.25 -6.10
CA VAL A 421 -20.32 7.13 -7.51
C VAL A 421 -19.35 5.96 -7.64
N GLY A 422 -19.55 5.10 -8.65
CA GLY A 422 -18.68 3.97 -8.86
C GLY A 422 -18.84 3.30 -10.24
N ASP A 423 -17.94 2.36 -10.49
CA ASP A 423 -17.95 1.47 -11.66
C ASP A 423 -17.40 0.08 -11.23
N ALA A 424 -18.28 -0.91 -11.12
CA ALA A 424 -17.88 -2.27 -10.74
C ALA A 424 -16.82 -2.86 -11.69
N LYS A 425 -16.83 -2.46 -12.98
CA LYS A 425 -15.85 -2.88 -14.01
C LYS A 425 -14.44 -2.32 -13.77
N GLN A 426 -14.31 -1.29 -12.94
CA GLN A 426 -13.03 -0.67 -12.59
C GLN A 426 -12.53 -1.07 -11.19
N SER A 427 -13.16 -2.05 -10.54
CA SER A 427 -12.68 -2.58 -9.25
C SER A 427 -11.45 -3.46 -9.48
N ILE A 428 -10.27 -2.95 -9.10
CA ILE A 428 -8.98 -3.65 -9.24
C ILE A 428 -8.14 -3.61 -7.95
N TYR A 429 -8.74 -3.21 -6.83
CA TYR A 429 -8.07 -3.09 -5.52
C TYR A 429 -8.64 -4.06 -4.47
N ARG A 430 -9.15 -5.24 -4.88
CA ARG A 430 -9.60 -6.29 -3.95
C ARG A 430 -8.50 -6.68 -2.95
N TRP A 431 -7.26 -6.75 -3.38
CA TRP A 431 -6.10 -7.01 -2.53
C TRP A 431 -5.85 -5.93 -1.43
N ARG A 432 -6.51 -4.77 -1.52
CA ARG A 432 -6.59 -3.72 -0.49
C ARG A 432 -7.90 -3.70 0.28
N GLY A 433 -8.74 -4.71 0.11
CA GLY A 433 -10.05 -4.82 0.76
C GLY A 433 -11.22 -4.26 -0.05
N GLY A 434 -11.00 -3.67 -1.23
CA GLY A 434 -12.09 -3.18 -2.10
C GLY A 434 -13.02 -4.30 -2.55
N LYS A 435 -14.33 -4.09 -2.49
CA LYS A 435 -15.36 -5.09 -2.85
C LYS A 435 -16.34 -4.53 -3.88
N ALA A 436 -16.18 -4.95 -5.14
CA ALA A 436 -17.10 -4.58 -6.23
C ALA A 436 -18.54 -4.98 -5.94
N GLU A 437 -18.73 -6.14 -5.31
CA GLU A 437 -20.04 -6.72 -4.98
C GLU A 437 -20.87 -5.79 -4.09
N GLN A 438 -20.22 -5.02 -3.23
CA GLN A 438 -20.85 -4.01 -2.39
C GLN A 438 -21.47 -2.88 -3.24
N PHE A 439 -20.75 -2.39 -4.24
CA PHE A 439 -21.27 -1.40 -5.17
C PHE A 439 -22.35 -1.99 -6.08
N MET A 440 -22.16 -3.22 -6.58
CA MET A 440 -23.17 -3.90 -7.40
C MET A 440 -24.51 -4.03 -6.66
N SER A 441 -24.48 -4.40 -5.39
CA SER A 441 -25.67 -4.49 -4.55
C SER A 441 -26.35 -3.13 -4.35
N LEU A 442 -25.57 -2.05 -4.24
CA LEU A 442 -26.10 -0.69 -4.16
C LEU A 442 -26.66 -0.19 -5.49
N ALA A 443 -26.10 -0.58 -6.62
CA ALA A 443 -26.50 -0.14 -7.95
C ALA A 443 -27.73 -0.90 -8.49
N GLN A 444 -27.98 -2.12 -8.04
CA GLN A 444 -29.15 -2.90 -8.41
C GLN A 444 -30.37 -2.45 -7.60
N ASP A 445 -31.51 -2.22 -8.27
CA ASP A 445 -32.76 -1.75 -7.64
C ASP A 445 -33.44 -2.79 -6.71
N SER A 446 -32.92 -4.01 -6.70
CA SER A 446 -33.43 -5.06 -5.84
C SER A 446 -32.95 -4.87 -4.41
N HIS A 447 -33.90 -4.53 -3.55
CA HIS A 447 -33.84 -4.64 -2.09
C HIS A 447 -32.42 -4.67 -1.49
N LEU A 448 -32.05 -3.66 -0.72
CA LEU A 448 -30.99 -3.78 0.25
C LEU A 448 -31.17 -5.13 0.92
N SER A 449 -30.40 -6.12 0.47
CA SER A 449 -30.53 -7.49 0.96
C SER A 449 -30.41 -7.47 2.46
N ASN A 450 -31.21 -8.29 3.11
CA ASN A 450 -31.37 -8.67 4.51
C ASN A 450 -30.30 -8.25 5.56
N ARG A 451 -29.14 -7.74 5.19
CA ARG A 451 -28.12 -7.23 6.10
C ARG A 451 -28.46 -5.85 6.67
N PHE A 452 -29.17 -5.02 5.92
CA PHE A 452 -29.66 -3.71 6.36
C PHE A 452 -31.05 -3.79 7.01
N GLU A 453 -31.83 -4.85 6.73
CA GLU A 453 -33.09 -5.15 7.43
C GLU A 453 -32.88 -5.68 8.85
N GLN A 454 -31.66 -6.10 9.20
CA GLN A 454 -31.31 -6.62 10.54
C GLN A 454 -30.72 -5.57 11.49
N LEU A 455 -30.64 -4.29 11.11
CA LEU A 455 -30.28 -3.24 12.06
C LEU A 455 -31.37 -3.07 13.12
N PRO A 456 -31.03 -3.00 14.43
CA PRO A 456 -31.98 -3.19 15.54
C PRO A 456 -33.06 -2.12 15.70
N HIS A 457 -33.13 -1.11 14.87
CA HIS A 457 -33.96 0.09 15.12
C HIS A 457 -34.92 0.51 14.00
N GLY A 458 -35.42 -0.43 13.18
CA GLY A 458 -36.59 -0.16 12.32
C GLY A 458 -36.44 1.10 11.43
N HIS A 459 -35.27 1.32 10.85
CA HIS A 459 -35.00 2.53 10.09
C HIS A 459 -35.79 2.54 8.79
N GLN A 460 -36.39 3.68 8.50
CA GLN A 460 -37.11 3.96 7.28
C GLN A 460 -36.13 3.82 6.10
N LEU A 461 -36.39 2.87 5.19
CA LEU A 461 -35.65 2.69 3.95
C LEU A 461 -35.81 3.95 3.10
N TYR A 462 -34.77 4.76 3.01
CA TYR A 462 -34.76 5.89 2.08
C TYR A 462 -34.95 5.38 0.67
N LYS A 463 -35.83 6.07 -0.07
CA LYS A 463 -35.98 5.82 -1.50
C LYS A 463 -34.65 6.15 -2.20
N ARG A 464 -33.95 5.14 -2.65
CA ARG A 464 -32.71 5.27 -3.42
C ARG A 464 -33.05 5.47 -4.89
N GLU A 465 -32.29 6.33 -5.55
CA GLU A 465 -32.37 6.52 -7.00
C GLU A 465 -31.03 6.14 -7.64
N THR A 466 -31.04 5.14 -8.53
CA THR A 466 -29.87 4.73 -9.30
C THR A 466 -29.94 5.37 -10.67
N ILE A 467 -28.89 6.12 -11.02
CA ILE A 467 -28.76 6.80 -12.31
C ILE A 467 -27.57 6.21 -13.06
N GLN A 468 -27.79 5.88 -14.32
CA GLN A 468 -26.76 5.38 -15.20
C GLN A 468 -26.18 6.48 -16.07
N LEU A 469 -24.84 6.57 -16.15
CA LEU A 469 -24.14 7.48 -17.06
C LEU A 469 -23.73 6.73 -18.32
N GLU A 470 -24.50 6.87 -19.41
CA GLU A 470 -24.36 6.10 -20.62
C GLU A 470 -23.29 6.66 -21.59
N ASN A 471 -23.07 7.98 -21.59
CA ASN A 471 -22.19 8.64 -22.55
C ASN A 471 -20.73 8.50 -22.20
N ASN A 472 -19.88 8.22 -23.19
CA ASN A 472 -18.43 8.25 -23.07
C ASN A 472 -17.88 9.55 -23.67
N PHE A 473 -17.25 10.38 -22.84
CA PHE A 473 -16.68 11.68 -23.21
C PHE A 473 -15.17 11.63 -23.46
N ARG A 474 -14.55 10.47 -23.21
CA ARG A 474 -13.10 10.27 -23.28
C ARG A 474 -12.64 9.70 -24.61
N THR A 475 -13.26 8.63 -25.03
CA THR A 475 -12.73 7.69 -26.02
C THR A 475 -13.51 7.79 -27.33
N HIS A 476 -12.82 7.74 -28.47
CA HIS A 476 -13.41 7.72 -29.81
C HIS A 476 -14.26 6.47 -30.07
N GLY A 477 -15.24 6.64 -31.00
CA GLY A 477 -16.32 5.68 -31.23
C GLY A 477 -15.89 4.26 -31.59
N ALA A 478 -14.86 4.09 -32.42
CA ALA A 478 -14.39 2.76 -32.80
C ALA A 478 -13.87 1.94 -31.63
N ILE A 479 -13.17 2.57 -30.68
CA ILE A 479 -12.67 1.89 -29.47
C ILE A 479 -13.81 1.57 -28.51
N VAL A 480 -14.76 2.51 -28.32
CA VAL A 480 -15.97 2.30 -27.50
C VAL A 480 -16.78 1.12 -28.03
N THR A 481 -17.07 1.11 -29.34
CA THR A 481 -17.81 0.03 -29.97
C THR A 481 -17.10 -1.33 -29.83
N PHE A 482 -15.77 -1.34 -30.01
CA PHE A 482 -14.99 -2.55 -29.82
C PHE A 482 -15.12 -3.08 -28.36
N ASN A 483 -14.97 -2.21 -27.37
CA ASN A 483 -15.08 -2.59 -25.96
C ASN A 483 -16.49 -3.06 -25.62
N ASN A 484 -17.54 -2.38 -26.12
CA ASN A 484 -18.93 -2.79 -25.91
C ASN A 484 -19.24 -4.19 -26.44
N GLY A 485 -18.57 -4.63 -27.52
CA GLY A 485 -18.73 -6.00 -28.04
C GLY A 485 -17.82 -7.02 -27.32
N PHE A 486 -16.57 -6.65 -27.06
CA PHE A 486 -15.58 -7.59 -26.52
C PHE A 486 -15.87 -8.00 -25.05
N PHE A 487 -16.23 -7.06 -24.18
CA PHE A 487 -16.43 -7.37 -22.76
C PHE A 487 -17.65 -8.25 -22.47
N PRO A 488 -18.81 -8.12 -23.14
CA PRO A 488 -19.88 -9.10 -23.06
C PRO A 488 -19.46 -10.50 -23.52
N HIS A 489 -18.68 -10.61 -24.62
CA HIS A 489 -18.11 -11.89 -25.08
C HIS A 489 -17.24 -12.50 -23.96
N LEU A 490 -16.30 -11.74 -23.42
CA LEU A 490 -15.41 -12.18 -22.34
C LEU A 490 -16.18 -12.60 -21.09
N SER A 491 -17.28 -11.91 -20.74
CA SER A 491 -18.10 -12.19 -19.56
C SER A 491 -18.88 -13.50 -19.64
N SER A 492 -19.01 -14.10 -20.83
CA SER A 492 -19.69 -15.39 -21.02
C SER A 492 -19.02 -16.53 -20.25
N SER A 493 -17.73 -16.39 -19.93
CA SER A 493 -16.96 -17.34 -19.14
C SER A 493 -17.22 -17.24 -17.63
N LEU A 494 -17.92 -16.20 -17.14
CA LEU A 494 -18.29 -16.07 -15.73
C LEU A 494 -19.48 -16.97 -15.40
N THR A 495 -19.37 -17.78 -14.36
CA THR A 495 -20.47 -18.63 -13.86
C THR A 495 -21.45 -17.85 -13.00
N SER A 496 -20.95 -16.85 -12.25
CA SER A 496 -21.77 -15.95 -11.41
C SER A 496 -22.62 -15.00 -12.28
N ALA A 497 -23.94 -15.09 -12.18
CA ALA A 497 -24.86 -14.18 -12.85
C ALA A 497 -24.62 -12.72 -12.45
N GLN A 498 -24.42 -12.46 -11.15
CA GLN A 498 -24.16 -11.12 -10.60
C GLN A 498 -22.94 -10.45 -11.25
N HIS A 499 -21.82 -11.18 -11.41
CA HIS A 499 -20.62 -10.67 -12.06
C HIS A 499 -20.81 -10.49 -13.56
N ARG A 500 -21.54 -11.40 -14.22
CA ARG A 500 -21.84 -11.33 -15.65
C ARG A 500 -22.70 -10.13 -15.98
N ASP A 501 -23.74 -9.87 -15.19
CA ASP A 501 -24.69 -8.78 -15.38
C ASP A 501 -24.04 -7.38 -15.37
N VAL A 502 -22.85 -7.25 -14.76
CA VAL A 502 -22.04 -6.03 -14.81
C VAL A 502 -21.60 -5.67 -16.23
N TYR A 503 -21.49 -6.67 -17.12
CA TYR A 503 -20.99 -6.49 -18.49
C TYR A 503 -22.05 -6.73 -19.57
N VAL A 504 -23.22 -7.25 -19.20
CA VAL A 504 -24.30 -7.59 -20.13
C VAL A 504 -25.54 -6.73 -19.80
N GLY A 505 -26.07 -6.08 -20.77
CA GLY A 505 -27.30 -5.29 -20.63
C GLY A 505 -27.23 -3.95 -21.37
N ASN A 506 -28.33 -3.54 -21.99
CA ASN A 506 -28.40 -2.32 -22.80
C ASN A 506 -28.11 -1.04 -22.01
N SER A 507 -28.32 -1.06 -20.69
CA SER A 507 -28.07 0.08 -19.79
C SER A 507 -26.57 0.26 -19.45
N LEU A 508 -25.71 -0.69 -19.82
CA LEU A 508 -24.26 -0.67 -19.53
C LEU A 508 -23.43 -0.40 -20.78
N GLU A 509 -24.07 -0.41 -21.95
CA GLU A 509 -23.45 -0.08 -23.23
C GLU A 509 -23.14 1.42 -23.28
N GLN A 510 -21.85 1.75 -23.50
CA GLN A 510 -21.44 3.13 -23.59
C GLN A 510 -21.78 3.73 -24.93
N GLN A 511 -22.37 4.93 -24.91
CA GLN A 511 -22.63 5.71 -26.12
C GLN A 511 -21.46 6.67 -26.36
N PRO A 512 -20.76 6.61 -27.49
CA PRO A 512 -19.75 7.60 -27.83
C PRO A 512 -20.40 8.97 -28.01
N ARG A 513 -19.75 10.02 -27.52
CA ARG A 513 -20.24 11.42 -27.65
C ARG A 513 -20.42 11.82 -29.13
N VAL A 514 -19.53 11.34 -29.96
CA VAL A 514 -19.57 11.48 -31.40
C VAL A 514 -19.59 10.08 -32.01
N SER A 515 -20.65 9.77 -32.77
CA SER A 515 -20.71 8.52 -33.54
C SER A 515 -19.79 8.67 -34.75
N ASP A 516 -18.53 8.40 -34.54
CA ASP A 516 -17.49 8.47 -35.55
C ASP A 516 -16.78 7.11 -35.65
N ASP A 517 -16.20 6.84 -36.83
CA ASP A 517 -15.29 5.71 -37.05
C ASP A 517 -13.86 6.04 -36.60
N LEU A 518 -13.68 7.15 -35.86
CA LEU A 518 -12.41 7.56 -35.34
C LEU A 518 -12.03 6.71 -34.11
N GLY A 519 -10.73 6.66 -33.87
CA GLY A 519 -10.12 5.74 -32.92
C GLY A 519 -9.66 4.45 -33.58
N GLU A 520 -8.47 3.97 -33.30
CA GLU A 520 -7.93 2.72 -33.83
C GLU A 520 -7.79 1.66 -32.74
N VAL A 521 -8.28 0.46 -32.98
CA VAL A 521 -7.88 -0.74 -32.25
C VAL A 521 -7.04 -1.61 -33.18
N ARG A 522 -5.81 -1.90 -32.77
CA ARG A 522 -4.91 -2.74 -33.56
C ARG A 522 -4.38 -3.88 -32.69
N VAL A 523 -4.51 -5.10 -33.21
CA VAL A 523 -4.03 -6.34 -32.57
C VAL A 523 -2.98 -6.96 -33.47
N ASN A 524 -1.77 -7.13 -32.93
CA ASN A 524 -0.65 -7.75 -33.60
C ASN A 524 -0.31 -9.09 -32.98
N LEU A 525 -0.28 -10.14 -33.80
CA LEU A 525 0.10 -11.48 -33.42
C LEU A 525 1.54 -11.73 -33.88
N TYR A 526 2.47 -11.87 -32.95
CA TYR A 526 3.88 -12.12 -33.32
C TYR A 526 4.21 -13.59 -33.19
N ARG A 527 4.63 -14.22 -34.31
CA ARG A 527 5.08 -15.61 -34.40
C ARG A 527 6.53 -15.65 -34.83
N GLN A 528 7.24 -16.66 -34.35
CA GLN A 528 8.58 -16.91 -34.87
C GLN A 528 8.50 -17.64 -36.19
N THR A 529 9.22 -17.16 -37.21
CA THR A 529 9.07 -17.59 -38.63
C THR A 529 9.65 -18.98 -38.88
N GLU A 530 10.55 -19.54 -38.05
CA GLU A 530 11.10 -20.89 -38.16
C GLU A 530 11.59 -21.38 -36.78
N GLY A 531 11.16 -22.58 -36.37
CA GLY A 531 11.71 -23.29 -35.21
C GLY A 531 10.76 -23.47 -34.02
N MET A 532 11.31 -23.87 -32.90
CA MET A 532 10.60 -24.06 -31.65
C MET A 532 10.06 -22.74 -31.09
N ALA A 533 8.88 -22.72 -30.46
CA ALA A 533 8.30 -21.52 -29.85
C ALA A 533 9.33 -20.74 -29.01
N PRO A 534 9.40 -19.39 -29.14
CA PRO A 534 10.42 -18.61 -28.47
C PRO A 534 10.32 -18.77 -26.94
N SER A 535 11.46 -18.80 -26.29
CA SER A 535 11.51 -18.69 -24.84
C SER A 535 10.88 -17.35 -24.40
N ALA A 536 10.41 -17.27 -23.15
CA ALA A 536 9.83 -16.04 -22.63
C ALA A 536 10.81 -14.83 -22.70
N GLU A 537 12.10 -15.08 -22.72
CA GLU A 537 13.14 -14.06 -22.85
C GLU A 537 13.29 -13.56 -24.28
N GLU A 538 13.33 -14.46 -25.27
CA GLU A 538 13.38 -14.11 -26.70
C GLU A 538 12.12 -13.37 -27.15
N PHE A 539 10.95 -13.82 -26.70
CA PHE A 539 9.70 -13.08 -26.91
C PHE A 539 9.76 -11.68 -26.29
N GLY A 540 10.33 -11.55 -25.08
CA GLY A 540 10.49 -10.25 -24.43
C GLY A 540 11.35 -9.27 -25.26
N VAL A 541 12.41 -9.74 -25.92
CA VAL A 541 13.25 -8.93 -26.81
C VAL A 541 12.47 -8.52 -28.06
N LEU A 542 11.74 -9.45 -28.67
CA LEU A 542 10.89 -9.18 -29.85
C LEU A 542 9.86 -8.09 -29.54
N VAL A 543 9.18 -8.19 -28.41
CA VAL A 543 8.19 -7.22 -27.95
C VAL A 543 8.81 -5.83 -27.78
N CYS A 544 10.00 -5.73 -27.18
CA CYS A 544 10.70 -4.45 -27.03
C CYS A 544 10.97 -3.81 -28.40
N LYS A 545 11.44 -4.59 -29.39
CA LYS A 545 11.68 -4.12 -30.76
C LYS A 545 10.38 -3.64 -31.42
N LYS A 546 9.31 -4.43 -31.31
CA LYS A 546 7.99 -4.10 -31.89
C LYS A 546 7.35 -2.88 -31.22
N THR A 547 7.57 -2.71 -29.93
CA THR A 547 7.14 -1.51 -29.19
C THR A 547 7.86 -0.25 -29.72
N LEU A 548 9.18 -0.34 -29.97
CA LEU A 548 9.94 0.76 -30.57
C LEU A 548 9.45 1.08 -31.99
N GLU A 549 9.21 0.07 -32.84
CA GLU A 549 8.65 0.25 -34.18
C GLU A 549 7.30 0.99 -34.10
N ARG A 550 6.42 0.62 -33.20
CA ARG A 550 5.11 1.27 -32.99
C ARG A 550 5.25 2.71 -32.50
N ILE A 551 6.13 2.99 -31.56
CA ILE A 551 6.39 4.36 -31.07
C ILE A 551 6.90 5.22 -32.22
N THR A 552 7.81 4.70 -33.06
CA THR A 552 8.36 5.41 -34.20
C THR A 552 7.29 5.69 -35.25
N GLU A 553 6.39 4.74 -35.53
CA GLU A 553 5.26 4.91 -36.41
C GLU A 553 4.31 6.03 -35.92
N LEU A 554 3.91 5.99 -34.64
CA LEU A 554 3.06 7.01 -34.03
C LEU A 554 3.75 8.39 -34.08
N LYS A 555 5.05 8.44 -33.84
CA LYS A 555 5.82 9.68 -33.90
C LYS A 555 5.84 10.24 -35.34
N SER A 556 5.99 9.40 -36.37
CA SER A 556 5.95 9.81 -37.75
C SER A 556 4.60 10.36 -38.19
N GLN A 557 3.53 9.97 -37.50
CA GLN A 557 2.16 10.50 -37.68
C GLN A 557 1.93 11.82 -36.91
N GLY A 558 2.96 12.40 -36.30
CA GLY A 558 2.92 13.69 -35.63
C GLY A 558 2.60 13.65 -34.12
N ASN A 559 2.45 12.46 -33.50
CA ASN A 559 2.20 12.34 -32.08
C ASN A 559 3.43 12.72 -31.26
N SER A 560 3.23 13.30 -30.08
CA SER A 560 4.29 13.54 -29.10
C SER A 560 4.61 12.25 -28.34
N TYR A 561 5.82 12.14 -27.76
CA TYR A 561 6.12 11.04 -26.84
C TYR A 561 5.22 11.05 -25.60
N SER A 562 4.74 12.21 -25.16
CA SER A 562 3.80 12.37 -24.05
C SER A 562 2.43 11.76 -24.31
N ASP A 563 2.05 11.63 -25.59
CA ASP A 563 0.77 11.07 -26.02
C ASP A 563 0.71 9.54 -25.92
N ILE A 564 1.88 8.89 -25.71
CA ILE A 564 2.03 7.45 -25.76
C ILE A 564 2.24 6.90 -24.36
N ALA A 565 1.38 5.97 -23.94
CA ALA A 565 1.53 5.21 -22.72
C ALA A 565 1.70 3.71 -23.01
N ILE A 566 2.59 3.08 -22.27
CA ILE A 566 2.80 1.63 -22.28
C ILE A 566 2.31 1.08 -20.97
N LEU A 567 1.30 0.22 -21.02
CA LEU A 567 0.73 -0.38 -19.81
C LEU A 567 1.20 -1.82 -19.67
N VAL A 568 1.72 -2.14 -18.48
CA VAL A 568 2.24 -3.46 -18.13
C VAL A 568 1.55 -4.02 -16.90
N ARG A 569 1.55 -5.35 -16.77
CA ARG A 569 0.99 -6.02 -15.58
C ARG A 569 1.87 -5.86 -14.36
N GLY A 570 3.19 -5.88 -14.52
CA GLY A 570 4.16 -5.83 -13.42
C GLY A 570 5.38 -4.99 -13.73
N ASN A 571 6.02 -4.48 -12.68
CA ASN A 571 7.18 -3.58 -12.78
C ASN A 571 8.36 -4.21 -13.55
N ALA A 572 8.60 -5.53 -13.42
CA ALA A 572 9.69 -6.20 -14.14
C ALA A 572 9.58 -6.08 -15.67
N GLN A 573 8.35 -6.16 -16.21
CA GLN A 573 8.09 -5.95 -17.63
C GLN A 573 8.37 -4.49 -18.02
N GLY A 574 7.90 -3.55 -17.19
CA GLY A 574 8.13 -2.11 -17.37
C GLY A 574 9.62 -1.76 -17.39
N LYS A 575 10.40 -2.32 -16.45
CA LYS A 575 11.84 -2.11 -16.36
C LYS A 575 12.58 -2.59 -17.61
N LYS A 576 12.24 -3.77 -18.13
CA LYS A 576 12.85 -4.28 -19.39
C LYS A 576 12.60 -3.33 -20.56
N LEU A 577 11.37 -2.88 -20.74
CA LEU A 577 10.98 -1.93 -21.79
C LEU A 577 11.67 -0.58 -21.60
N ALA A 578 11.65 -0.02 -20.39
CA ALA A 578 12.28 1.25 -20.10
C ALA A 578 13.79 1.23 -20.43
N ASN A 579 14.51 0.19 -20.00
CA ASN A 579 15.92 0.04 -20.29
C ASN A 579 16.18 -0.05 -21.80
N TYR A 580 15.41 -0.87 -22.51
CA TYR A 580 15.58 -1.03 -23.95
C TYR A 580 15.31 0.29 -24.72
N LEU A 581 14.20 0.97 -24.42
CA LEU A 581 13.84 2.23 -25.09
C LEU A 581 14.84 3.35 -24.79
N THR A 582 15.34 3.42 -23.56
CA THR A 582 16.38 4.38 -23.18
C THR A 582 17.68 4.13 -23.95
N GLN A 583 18.10 2.86 -24.14
CA GLN A 583 19.24 2.51 -24.98
C GLN A 583 19.06 2.92 -26.43
N GLN A 584 17.82 3.00 -26.93
CA GLN A 584 17.47 3.50 -28.26
C GLN A 584 17.22 5.02 -28.29
N SER A 585 17.62 5.75 -27.25
CA SER A 585 17.48 7.21 -27.13
C SER A 585 16.02 7.70 -27.15
N ILE A 586 15.06 6.87 -26.81
CA ILE A 586 13.68 7.27 -26.60
C ILE A 586 13.52 7.79 -25.17
N PRO A 587 13.03 9.03 -24.96
CA PRO A 587 12.77 9.54 -23.64
C PRO A 587 11.62 8.77 -22.98
N VAL A 588 11.87 8.22 -21.77
CA VAL A 588 10.93 7.35 -21.05
C VAL A 588 10.71 7.88 -19.63
N LEU A 589 9.47 7.89 -19.22
CA LEU A 589 9.03 8.10 -17.83
C LEU A 589 8.45 6.78 -17.29
N SER A 590 9.19 6.11 -16.42
CA SER A 590 8.69 4.91 -15.73
C SER A 590 8.83 5.06 -14.21
N ALA A 591 8.00 4.34 -13.46
CA ALA A 591 8.08 4.34 -12.01
C ALA A 591 9.45 3.89 -11.49
N ASP A 592 10.09 2.93 -12.20
CA ASP A 592 11.41 2.41 -11.82
C ASP A 592 12.55 3.34 -12.25
N SER A 593 12.39 4.10 -13.35
CA SER A 593 13.38 5.09 -13.75
C SER A 593 13.43 6.30 -12.81
N LEU A 594 12.39 6.45 -11.99
CA LEU A 594 12.26 7.50 -11.00
C LEU A 594 12.64 7.03 -9.58
N LEU A 595 12.97 5.76 -9.40
CA LEU A 595 13.46 5.26 -8.11
C LEU A 595 14.84 5.80 -7.81
N LEU A 596 14.99 6.36 -6.63
CA LEU A 596 16.26 6.91 -6.17
C LEU A 596 17.37 5.85 -6.12
N SER A 597 17.01 4.59 -5.85
CA SER A 597 17.95 3.44 -5.87
C SER A 597 18.58 3.17 -7.24
N ASN A 598 17.91 3.55 -8.34
CA ASN A 598 18.39 3.34 -9.70
C ASN A 598 19.16 4.56 -10.25
N ALA A 599 19.17 5.66 -9.50
CA ALA A 599 19.88 6.87 -9.89
C ALA A 599 21.40 6.69 -9.73
N HIS A 600 22.17 7.08 -10.75
CA HIS A 600 23.63 7.03 -10.68
C HIS A 600 24.17 8.01 -9.63
N GLU A 601 23.49 9.12 -9.38
CA GLU A 601 23.79 10.07 -8.31
C GLU A 601 23.72 9.39 -6.93
N SER A 602 22.73 8.53 -6.68
CA SER A 602 22.64 7.72 -5.47
C SER A 602 23.81 6.76 -5.34
N ALA A 603 24.19 6.12 -6.44
CA ALA A 603 25.32 5.21 -6.45
C ALA A 603 26.64 5.94 -6.12
N VAL A 604 26.85 7.17 -6.63
CA VAL A 604 28.00 8.01 -6.27
C VAL A 604 28.03 8.29 -4.77
N LEU A 605 26.92 8.69 -4.18
CA LEU A 605 26.82 9.01 -2.75
C LEU A 605 27.15 7.79 -1.88
N VAL A 606 26.46 6.66 -2.14
CA VAL A 606 26.60 5.45 -1.31
C VAL A 606 27.95 4.80 -1.47
N SER A 607 28.47 4.74 -2.70
CA SER A 607 29.82 4.18 -2.95
C SER A 607 30.91 5.02 -2.31
N THR A 608 30.76 6.35 -2.32
CA THR A 608 31.68 7.26 -1.61
C THR A 608 31.59 7.05 -0.10
N ALA A 609 30.39 6.88 0.47
CA ALA A 609 30.23 6.58 1.88
C ALA A 609 30.83 5.23 2.29
N LYS A 610 30.68 4.19 1.45
CA LYS A 610 31.33 2.89 1.66
C LYS A 610 32.85 3.00 1.64
N LEU A 611 33.40 3.78 0.71
CA LEU A 611 34.84 4.02 0.63
C LEU A 611 35.38 4.84 1.79
N PHE A 612 34.56 5.75 2.34
CA PHE A 612 34.90 6.48 3.56
C PHE A 612 35.03 5.53 4.76
N LEU A 613 34.14 4.52 4.86
CA LEU A 613 34.20 3.51 5.91
C LEU A 613 35.31 2.48 5.67
N ASN A 614 35.48 2.03 4.46
CA ASN A 614 36.51 1.06 4.05
C ASN A 614 37.18 1.46 2.74
N PRO A 615 38.30 2.19 2.80
CA PRO A 615 39.01 2.62 1.62
C PRO A 615 39.53 1.49 0.71
N SER A 616 39.52 0.25 1.19
CA SER A 616 39.96 -0.94 0.45
C SER A 616 38.83 -1.67 -0.27
N ASP A 617 37.59 -1.22 -0.17
CA ASP A 617 36.42 -1.83 -0.80
C ASP A 617 36.48 -1.71 -2.33
N LYS A 618 36.83 -2.82 -3.00
CA LYS A 618 36.96 -2.89 -4.45
C LYS A 618 35.63 -2.74 -5.17
N THR A 619 34.55 -3.24 -4.59
CA THR A 619 33.20 -3.16 -5.15
C THR A 619 32.72 -1.72 -5.15
N ALA A 620 32.87 -1.04 -4.01
CA ALA A 620 32.48 0.39 -3.91
C ALA A 620 33.30 1.29 -4.86
N ARG A 621 34.59 0.96 -5.11
CA ARG A 621 35.39 1.68 -6.10
C ARG A 621 34.85 1.48 -7.52
N PHE A 622 34.51 0.25 -7.87
CA PHE A 622 33.93 -0.06 -9.17
C PHE A 622 32.59 0.64 -9.36
N ASP A 623 31.69 0.54 -8.36
CA ASP A 623 30.37 1.17 -8.41
C ASP A 623 30.48 2.69 -8.57
N LEU A 624 31.40 3.32 -7.86
CA LEU A 624 31.63 4.76 -7.97
C LEU A 624 32.12 5.15 -9.37
N ALA A 625 33.11 4.44 -9.90
CA ALA A 625 33.67 4.71 -11.21
C ALA A 625 32.60 4.50 -12.31
N TYR A 626 31.84 3.42 -12.22
CA TYR A 626 30.74 3.13 -13.15
C TYR A 626 29.67 4.24 -13.13
N ALA A 627 29.25 4.66 -11.94
CA ALA A 627 28.26 5.70 -11.79
C ALA A 627 28.73 7.06 -12.35
N LEU A 628 29.99 7.44 -12.09
CA LEU A 628 30.59 8.65 -12.65
C LEU A 628 30.73 8.59 -14.17
N GLY A 629 31.05 7.44 -14.75
CA GLY A 629 31.07 7.25 -16.20
C GLY A 629 29.69 7.42 -16.83
N LYS A 630 28.66 6.87 -16.19
CA LYS A 630 27.25 7.00 -16.64
C LYS A 630 26.69 8.43 -16.54
N LEU A 631 27.28 9.25 -15.68
CA LEU A 631 26.93 10.65 -15.52
C LEU A 631 27.79 11.59 -16.40
N ASP A 632 28.54 11.03 -17.35
CA ASP A 632 29.46 11.77 -18.22
C ASP A 632 30.47 12.66 -17.46
N LYS A 633 30.82 12.24 -16.23
CA LYS A 633 31.80 12.93 -15.39
C LYS A 633 33.23 12.43 -15.59
N LEU A 634 33.39 11.32 -16.33
CA LEU A 634 34.67 10.76 -16.76
C LEU A 634 34.75 10.82 -18.28
N ASP A 635 35.93 11.21 -18.83
CA ASP A 635 36.12 11.10 -20.27
C ASP A 635 36.26 9.63 -20.70
N PRO A 636 35.97 9.27 -21.98
CA PRO A 636 36.01 7.86 -22.45
C PRO A 636 37.36 7.18 -22.25
N ALA A 637 38.48 7.90 -22.34
CA ALA A 637 39.79 7.34 -22.08
C ALA A 637 40.01 7.06 -20.60
N THR A 638 39.50 7.92 -19.73
CA THR A 638 39.50 7.74 -18.28
C THR A 638 38.56 6.61 -17.87
N GLU A 639 37.39 6.47 -18.51
CA GLU A 639 36.44 5.39 -18.26
C GLU A 639 37.09 4.01 -18.60
N ALA A 640 37.69 3.85 -19.77
CA ALA A 640 38.38 2.62 -20.13
C ALA A 640 39.56 2.31 -19.17
N PHE A 641 40.32 3.31 -18.76
CA PHE A 641 41.38 3.18 -17.79
C PHE A 641 40.85 2.80 -16.39
N VAL A 642 39.72 3.34 -16.01
CA VAL A 642 39.04 3.03 -14.73
C VAL A 642 38.55 1.58 -14.74
N PHE A 643 37.97 1.10 -15.85
CA PHE A 643 37.53 -0.30 -15.98
C PHE A 643 38.70 -1.28 -15.92
N GLU A 644 39.82 -1.00 -16.58
CA GLU A 644 41.00 -1.88 -16.56
C GLU A 644 41.74 -1.86 -15.22
N LYS A 645 41.83 -0.71 -14.56
CA LYS A 645 42.62 -0.51 -13.33
C LYS A 645 41.80 -0.24 -12.06
N ALA A 646 40.46 0.03 -12.14
CA ALA A 646 39.66 0.31 -10.98
C ALA A 646 39.61 -0.88 -10.01
N VAL A 647 39.66 -2.09 -10.54
CA VAL A 647 39.74 -3.31 -9.72
C VAL A 647 41.04 -3.38 -8.94
N ALA A 648 42.12 -2.74 -9.40
CA ALA A 648 43.44 -2.84 -8.79
C ALA A 648 43.90 -1.58 -8.03
N HIS A 649 43.64 -0.36 -8.52
CA HIS A 649 44.39 0.82 -8.07
C HIS A 649 43.59 2.12 -7.88
N PHE A 650 42.26 2.17 -8.04
CA PHE A 650 41.49 3.39 -7.88
C PHE A 650 41.26 3.68 -6.39
N GLY A 651 42.28 4.21 -5.74
CA GLY A 651 42.19 4.69 -4.36
C GLY A 651 41.77 6.17 -4.29
N ILE A 652 41.50 6.66 -3.10
CA ILE A 652 41.14 8.05 -2.80
C ILE A 652 42.14 9.03 -3.45
N SER A 653 43.45 8.67 -3.54
CA SER A 653 44.48 9.50 -4.17
C SER A 653 44.27 9.70 -5.68
N ALA A 654 43.75 8.72 -6.39
CA ALA A 654 43.44 8.84 -7.81
C ALA A 654 42.15 9.66 -8.04
N LEU A 655 41.12 9.53 -7.16
CA LEU A 655 39.94 10.39 -7.13
C LEU A 655 40.32 11.87 -6.95
N VAL A 656 41.18 12.17 -5.97
CA VAL A 656 41.64 13.54 -5.71
C VAL A 656 42.39 14.12 -6.91
N LYS A 657 43.14 13.29 -7.65
CA LYS A 657 43.82 13.74 -8.85
C LYS A 657 42.87 14.08 -10.01
N THR A 658 41.82 13.28 -10.19
CA THR A 658 40.81 13.48 -11.25
C THR A 658 39.80 14.56 -10.84
N PHE A 659 39.40 14.56 -9.56
CA PHE A 659 38.46 15.52 -8.97
C PHE A 659 39.12 16.23 -7.79
N PRO A 660 39.83 17.35 -8.00
CA PRO A 660 40.59 18.01 -6.92
C PRO A 660 39.77 18.40 -5.71
N LYS A 661 38.48 18.74 -5.91
CA LYS A 661 37.53 19.04 -4.83
C LYS A 661 37.29 17.84 -3.91
N SER A 662 37.50 16.61 -4.38
CA SER A 662 37.30 15.40 -3.56
C SER A 662 38.32 15.28 -2.40
N ALA A 663 39.38 16.07 -2.40
CA ALA A 663 40.27 16.19 -1.24
C ALA A 663 39.58 16.65 0.03
N THR A 664 38.46 17.40 -0.10
CA THR A 664 37.64 17.84 1.03
C THR A 664 36.86 16.71 1.68
N LEU A 665 36.62 15.58 0.97
CA LEU A 665 35.95 14.41 1.51
C LEU A 665 36.76 13.70 2.60
N LEU A 666 38.06 13.94 2.65
CA LEU A 666 38.98 13.35 3.64
C LEU A 666 39.03 14.14 4.96
N GLN A 667 38.44 15.32 5.02
CA GLN A 667 38.43 16.19 6.22
C GLN A 667 37.26 15.78 7.12
N GLY A 668 37.54 15.05 8.20
CA GLY A 668 36.58 14.33 9.02
C GLY A 668 35.56 15.15 9.83
N SER A 669 34.68 14.44 10.51
CA SER A 669 33.68 14.78 11.54
C SER A 669 32.61 15.83 11.20
N GLU A 670 31.84 15.61 10.13
CA GLU A 670 30.65 16.40 9.84
C GLU A 670 29.40 15.54 9.89
N SER A 671 28.24 16.19 9.88
CA SER A 671 26.96 15.51 9.74
C SER A 671 26.87 14.72 8.42
N LEU A 672 26.05 13.68 8.38
CA LEU A 672 25.79 12.91 7.15
C LEU A 672 25.30 13.79 6.00
N PHE A 673 24.46 14.79 6.32
CA PHE A 673 23.97 15.75 5.32
C PHE A 673 25.11 16.60 4.74
N SER A 674 25.99 17.15 5.59
CA SER A 674 27.16 17.92 5.13
C SER A 674 28.10 17.07 4.28
N PHE A 675 28.29 15.81 4.64
CA PHE A 675 29.06 14.84 3.83
C PHE A 675 28.42 14.66 2.46
N ALA A 676 27.10 14.42 2.39
CA ALA A 676 26.40 14.21 1.12
C ALA A 676 26.50 15.45 0.21
N VAL A 677 26.34 16.66 0.76
CA VAL A 677 26.53 17.92 0.01
C VAL A 677 27.94 18.01 -0.56
N ARG A 678 28.97 17.68 0.24
CA ARG A 678 30.37 17.69 -0.24
C ARG A 678 30.63 16.64 -1.31
N VAL A 679 30.03 15.46 -1.19
CA VAL A 679 30.12 14.42 -2.24
C VAL A 679 29.59 14.96 -3.55
N PHE A 680 28.40 15.54 -3.56
CA PHE A 680 27.82 16.09 -4.79
C PHE A 680 28.57 17.30 -5.32
N ASP A 681 29.11 18.19 -4.46
CA ASP A 681 29.98 19.29 -4.92
C ASP A 681 31.32 18.77 -5.47
N ALA A 682 31.93 17.78 -4.83
CA ALA A 682 33.20 17.20 -5.25
C ALA A 682 33.16 16.65 -6.68
N PHE A 683 32.00 16.12 -7.08
CA PHE A 683 31.77 15.56 -8.43
C PHE A 683 30.97 16.52 -9.34
N ASP A 684 30.87 17.80 -8.96
CA ASP A 684 30.21 18.87 -9.75
C ASP A 684 28.76 18.54 -10.13
N MET A 685 27.98 18.03 -9.16
CA MET A 685 26.58 17.68 -9.35
C MET A 685 25.59 18.73 -8.81
N LEU A 686 26.09 19.77 -8.13
CA LEU A 686 25.30 20.88 -7.60
C LEU A 686 25.24 22.08 -8.55
N SER A 687 26.02 22.06 -9.63
CA SER A 687 26.10 23.16 -10.59
C SER A 687 24.83 23.35 -11.42
N VAL A 688 24.04 22.30 -11.60
CA VAL A 688 22.78 22.29 -12.33
C VAL A 688 21.71 21.64 -11.45
N PRO A 689 20.48 22.22 -11.39
CA PRO A 689 19.38 21.60 -10.64
C PRO A 689 19.14 20.15 -11.05
N ASN A 690 19.18 19.23 -10.10
CA ASN A 690 19.00 17.79 -10.33
C ASN A 690 18.08 17.20 -9.26
N ALA A 691 16.86 16.81 -9.67
CA ALA A 691 15.85 16.27 -8.76
C ALA A 691 16.30 15.00 -8.04
N MET A 692 17.20 14.18 -8.62
CA MET A 692 17.76 13.00 -7.97
C MET A 692 18.71 13.37 -6.83
N VAL A 693 19.54 14.40 -7.05
CA VAL A 693 20.41 14.96 -6.02
C VAL A 693 19.60 15.55 -4.86
N ASP A 694 18.58 16.35 -5.18
CA ASP A 694 17.71 16.97 -4.18
C ASP A 694 17.00 15.91 -3.34
N ALA A 695 16.42 14.89 -3.99
CA ALA A 695 15.76 13.78 -3.29
C ALA A 695 16.75 12.94 -2.45
N ALA A 696 17.99 12.78 -2.91
CA ALA A 696 19.03 12.09 -2.14
C ALA A 696 19.40 12.90 -0.88
N LEU A 697 19.52 14.21 -1.00
CA LEU A 697 19.80 15.10 0.14
C LEU A 697 18.64 15.10 1.16
N ASP A 698 17.39 15.15 0.70
CA ASP A 698 16.21 15.05 1.57
C ASP A 698 16.20 13.72 2.34
N LEU A 699 16.51 12.62 1.66
CA LEU A 699 16.52 11.31 2.27
C LEU A 699 17.63 11.18 3.32
N ILE A 700 18.84 11.69 3.03
CA ILE A 700 19.95 11.73 3.99
C ILE A 700 19.61 12.61 5.20
N TYR A 701 18.95 13.75 4.98
CA TYR A 701 18.52 14.62 6.07
C TYR A 701 17.54 13.87 7.00
N THR A 702 16.57 13.18 6.42
CA THR A 702 15.63 12.36 7.18
C THR A 702 16.36 11.29 8.01
N PHE A 703 17.32 10.58 7.39
CA PHE A 703 18.12 9.56 8.06
C PHE A 703 18.95 10.12 9.22
N GLN A 704 19.56 11.28 9.04
CA GLN A 704 20.30 11.96 10.09
C GLN A 704 19.41 12.35 11.28
N CYS A 705 18.14 12.73 11.03
CA CYS A 705 17.18 13.07 12.08
C CYS A 705 16.71 11.83 12.88
N THR A 706 16.90 10.64 12.36
CA THR A 706 16.59 9.35 13.03
C THR A 706 17.82 8.71 13.69
N ASP A 707 18.82 9.51 14.07
CA ASP A 707 20.08 9.05 14.68
C ASP A 707 20.90 8.08 13.79
N GLY A 708 20.73 8.18 12.48
CA GLY A 708 21.47 7.41 11.50
C GLY A 708 22.98 7.69 11.53
N THR A 709 23.78 6.64 11.35
CA THR A 709 25.25 6.71 11.37
C THR A 709 25.85 6.37 10.00
N PHE A 710 27.12 6.73 9.77
CA PHE A 710 27.83 6.32 8.55
C PHE A 710 27.88 4.81 8.37
N ALA A 711 28.00 4.04 9.46
CA ALA A 711 28.09 2.59 9.39
C ALA A 711 26.77 1.94 8.94
N THR A 712 25.63 2.50 9.37
CA THR A 712 24.30 1.97 9.05
C THR A 712 23.73 2.53 7.74
N LEU A 713 24.31 3.62 7.20
CA LEU A 713 23.84 4.27 5.97
C LEU A 713 23.72 3.33 4.76
N PRO A 714 24.69 2.49 4.39
CA PRO A 714 24.57 1.68 3.18
C PRO A 714 23.42 0.68 3.22
N GLY A 715 23.18 0.04 4.36
CA GLY A 715 22.06 -0.90 4.54
C GLY A 715 20.70 -0.19 4.52
N TRP A 716 20.57 0.87 5.31
CA TRP A 716 19.35 1.66 5.35
C TRP A 716 19.01 2.30 3.99
N TRP A 717 20.02 2.80 3.28
CA TRP A 717 19.86 3.38 1.96
C TRP A 717 19.33 2.38 0.94
N ALA A 718 19.81 1.14 0.96
CA ALA A 718 19.35 0.09 0.05
C ALA A 718 17.83 -0.14 0.19
N ASP A 719 17.33 -0.14 1.42
CA ASP A 719 15.91 -0.36 1.71
C ASP A 719 15.04 0.87 1.38
N GLU A 720 15.46 2.07 1.78
CA GLU A 720 14.65 3.28 1.65
C GLU A 720 14.70 3.92 0.26
N SER A 721 15.85 3.93 -0.41
CA SER A 721 15.96 4.46 -1.76
C SER A 721 15.17 3.63 -2.78
N ALA A 722 14.99 2.33 -2.52
CA ALA A 722 14.15 1.44 -3.33
C ALA A 722 12.64 1.74 -3.21
N LYS A 723 12.22 2.46 -2.20
CA LYS A 723 10.83 2.90 -1.98
C LYS A 723 10.58 4.34 -2.46
N ARG A 724 11.64 5.14 -2.60
CA ARG A 724 11.55 6.58 -2.89
C ARG A 724 11.50 6.85 -4.39
N ASN A 725 10.34 7.30 -4.87
CA ASN A 725 10.21 7.85 -6.22
C ASN A 725 10.49 9.35 -6.21
N VAL A 726 11.28 9.80 -7.16
CA VAL A 726 11.57 11.22 -7.37
C VAL A 726 10.50 11.82 -8.26
N PRO A 727 9.77 12.85 -7.83
CA PRO A 727 8.78 13.49 -8.67
C PRO A 727 9.47 14.23 -9.83
N VAL A 728 9.07 13.87 -11.03
CA VAL A 728 9.52 14.58 -12.25
C VAL A 728 8.35 15.37 -12.82
N PRO A 729 8.57 16.61 -13.32
CA PRO A 729 7.51 17.37 -13.97
C PRO A 729 6.81 16.55 -15.04
N GLN A 730 5.48 16.53 -15.01
CA GLN A 730 4.66 15.70 -15.90
C GLN A 730 4.70 16.18 -17.35
N ASP A 731 5.17 17.40 -17.60
CA ASP A 731 5.17 18.08 -18.90
C ASP A 731 6.37 17.71 -19.78
N ARG A 732 7.25 16.77 -19.36
CA ARG A 732 8.34 16.32 -20.22
C ARG A 732 7.78 15.46 -21.35
N PRO A 733 8.17 15.74 -22.63
CA PRO A 733 7.76 14.92 -23.78
C PRO A 733 8.48 13.54 -23.74
N ALA A 734 7.93 12.60 -22.99
CA ALA A 734 8.48 11.26 -22.82
C ALA A 734 7.36 10.21 -22.83
N VAL A 735 7.69 9.00 -23.34
CA VAL A 735 6.79 7.84 -23.31
C VAL A 735 6.58 7.39 -21.86
N ARG A 736 5.33 7.28 -21.47
CA ARG A 736 4.97 6.87 -20.09
C ARG A 736 4.88 5.36 -19.99
N ILE A 737 5.67 4.73 -19.11
CA ILE A 737 5.56 3.29 -18.81
C ILE A 737 5.06 3.13 -17.38
N MET A 738 3.92 2.45 -17.22
CA MET A 738 3.34 2.23 -15.91
C MET A 738 2.55 0.92 -15.83
N THR A 739 2.26 0.49 -14.59
CA THR A 739 1.37 -0.66 -14.41
C THR A 739 -0.09 -0.26 -14.66
N ILE A 740 -0.91 -1.23 -15.05
CA ILE A 740 -2.36 -1.04 -15.25
C ILE A 740 -3.01 -0.44 -13.99
N HIS A 741 -2.60 -0.85 -12.78
CA HIS A 741 -3.12 -0.28 -11.53
C HIS A 741 -2.83 1.23 -11.40
N LYS A 742 -1.63 1.67 -11.79
CA LYS A 742 -1.25 3.09 -11.73
C LYS A 742 -1.91 3.93 -12.82
N SER A 743 -2.39 3.29 -13.90
CA SER A 743 -3.12 3.98 -14.99
C SER A 743 -4.60 4.23 -14.67
N LYS A 744 -5.13 3.63 -13.59
CA LYS A 744 -6.52 3.86 -13.20
C LYS A 744 -6.74 5.35 -12.91
N GLY A 745 -7.83 5.92 -13.43
CA GLY A 745 -8.13 7.35 -13.37
C GLY A 745 -7.48 8.18 -14.49
N LEU A 746 -6.38 7.72 -15.09
CA LEU A 746 -5.68 8.43 -16.16
C LEU A 746 -6.23 8.10 -17.55
N GLU A 747 -5.85 8.92 -18.55
CA GLU A 747 -6.16 8.74 -19.97
C GLU A 747 -4.94 9.12 -20.82
N PHE A 748 -4.82 8.51 -22.01
CA PHE A 748 -3.70 8.70 -22.92
C PHE A 748 -4.20 8.63 -24.37
N GLU A 749 -3.63 9.44 -25.24
CA GLU A 749 -3.99 9.39 -26.65
C GLU A 749 -3.79 7.99 -27.24
N HIS A 750 -2.63 7.41 -27.02
CA HIS A 750 -2.30 6.06 -27.48
C HIS A 750 -1.85 5.18 -26.32
N VAL A 751 -2.44 4.00 -26.25
CA VAL A 751 -2.05 2.96 -25.27
C VAL A 751 -1.50 1.75 -26.00
N ILE A 752 -0.31 1.31 -25.58
CA ILE A 752 0.31 0.08 -26.05
C ILE A 752 0.26 -0.94 -24.91
N LEU A 753 -0.32 -2.11 -25.18
CA LEU A 753 -0.31 -3.30 -24.32
C LEU A 753 0.68 -4.31 -24.93
N PRO A 754 1.96 -4.25 -24.56
CA PRO A 754 3.01 -5.04 -25.20
C PRO A 754 3.05 -6.48 -24.72
N PHE A 755 2.40 -6.78 -23.60
CA PHE A 755 2.31 -8.13 -23.03
C PHE A 755 0.86 -8.43 -22.67
N GLU A 756 0.49 -9.69 -22.82
CA GLU A 756 -0.82 -10.16 -22.40
C GLU A 756 -1.03 -9.93 -20.90
N VAL A 757 -2.24 -9.55 -20.56
CA VAL A 757 -2.71 -9.49 -19.17
C VAL A 757 -3.10 -10.90 -18.73
N ASN A 758 -2.14 -11.68 -18.26
CA ASN A 758 -2.37 -13.06 -17.88
C ASN A 758 -3.27 -13.19 -16.65
N LEU A 759 -4.23 -14.10 -16.74
CA LEU A 759 -4.96 -14.59 -15.57
C LEU A 759 -3.95 -15.28 -14.63
N LYS A 760 -3.84 -14.80 -13.42
CA LYS A 760 -3.04 -15.46 -12.37
C LYS A 760 -3.93 -16.41 -11.60
N SER A 761 -3.38 -17.58 -11.26
CA SER A 761 -3.97 -18.40 -10.19
C SER A 761 -4.02 -17.58 -8.90
N ASP A 762 -5.09 -17.77 -8.16
CA ASP A 762 -5.17 -17.18 -6.82
C ASP A 762 -4.26 -17.99 -5.88
N ASP A 763 -3.08 -17.46 -5.63
CA ASP A 763 -2.11 -18.06 -4.71
C ASP A 763 -2.32 -17.60 -3.24
N ASN A 764 -3.42 -16.87 -2.97
CA ASN A 764 -3.75 -16.43 -1.63
C ASN A 764 -4.26 -17.59 -0.77
N ASP A 765 -4.03 -17.47 0.52
CA ASP A 765 -4.61 -18.39 1.51
C ASP A 765 -6.07 -18.01 1.76
N HIS A 766 -6.95 -19.00 1.66
CA HIS A 766 -8.37 -18.89 2.00
C HIS A 766 -8.68 -19.63 3.31
N TRP A 767 -9.40 -18.98 4.18
CA TRP A 767 -9.78 -19.56 5.47
C TRP A 767 -10.96 -20.53 5.30
N ILE A 768 -10.65 -21.82 5.18
CA ILE A 768 -11.65 -22.89 5.04
C ILE A 768 -12.00 -23.53 6.40
N PRO A 769 -13.20 -24.13 6.55
CA PRO A 769 -13.56 -24.88 7.75
C PRO A 769 -12.56 -26.00 8.06
N PHE A 770 -12.20 -26.14 9.33
CA PHE A 770 -11.29 -27.20 9.80
C PHE A 770 -11.94 -27.99 10.94
N PRO A 771 -12.74 -29.04 10.61
CA PRO A 771 -13.53 -29.78 11.60
C PRO A 771 -12.71 -30.78 12.42
N LEU A 772 -11.38 -30.82 12.27
CA LEU A 772 -10.53 -31.82 12.89
C LEU A 772 -9.96 -31.40 14.25
N HIS A 773 -10.22 -30.14 14.66
CA HIS A 773 -9.83 -29.62 15.98
C HIS A 773 -10.73 -28.45 16.40
N ASP A 774 -11.33 -28.53 17.61
CA ASP A 774 -12.35 -27.58 18.07
C ASP A 774 -11.79 -26.15 18.28
N GLU A 775 -10.54 -26.03 18.70
CA GLU A 775 -9.89 -24.73 18.91
C GLU A 775 -9.41 -24.07 17.61
N LEU A 776 -9.48 -24.78 16.49
CA LEU A 776 -9.11 -24.27 15.17
C LEU A 776 -10.28 -24.43 14.20
N PRO A 777 -11.34 -23.63 14.32
CA PRO A 777 -12.53 -23.80 13.49
C PRO A 777 -12.28 -23.56 12.01
N ARG A 778 -11.23 -22.79 11.67
CA ARG A 778 -10.81 -22.52 10.29
C ARG A 778 -9.30 -22.52 10.18
N MET A 779 -8.80 -22.86 8.98
CA MET A 779 -7.38 -22.84 8.65
C MET A 779 -7.15 -22.20 7.27
N PRO A 780 -6.05 -21.44 7.09
CA PRO A 780 -5.71 -20.87 5.80
C PRO A 780 -5.10 -21.94 4.89
N VAL A 781 -5.67 -22.11 3.71
CA VAL A 781 -5.22 -23.07 2.69
C VAL A 781 -5.14 -22.36 1.34
N SER A 782 -3.99 -22.46 0.65
CA SER A 782 -3.85 -21.95 -0.71
C SER A 782 -4.57 -22.86 -1.69
N LYS A 783 -5.38 -22.30 -2.58
CA LYS A 783 -6.05 -23.04 -3.63
C LYS A 783 -5.06 -23.39 -4.74
N SER A 784 -4.85 -24.66 -4.95
CA SER A 784 -3.97 -25.21 -5.97
C SER A 784 -4.58 -26.48 -6.56
N LYS A 785 -4.02 -26.99 -7.64
CA LYS A 785 -4.46 -28.29 -8.20
C LYS A 785 -4.44 -29.42 -7.18
N ASN A 786 -3.51 -29.36 -6.22
CA ASN A 786 -3.35 -30.40 -5.19
C ASN A 786 -4.28 -30.22 -4.00
N THR A 787 -4.80 -29.02 -3.76
CA THR A 787 -5.65 -28.70 -2.61
C THR A 787 -7.10 -28.41 -3.00
N GLN A 788 -7.42 -28.42 -4.29
CA GLN A 788 -8.76 -28.09 -4.80
C GLN A 788 -9.87 -28.97 -4.17
N GLU A 789 -9.57 -30.23 -3.89
CA GLU A 789 -10.52 -31.18 -3.25
C GLU A 789 -10.86 -30.79 -1.79
N LEU A 790 -10.11 -29.87 -1.17
CA LEU A 790 -10.37 -29.40 0.21
C LEU A 790 -11.39 -28.26 0.27
N PHE A 791 -11.67 -27.67 -0.86
CA PHE A 791 -12.63 -26.59 -0.96
C PHE A 791 -14.01 -27.14 -1.26
N ASP A 792 -15.01 -26.59 -0.59
CA ASP A 792 -16.39 -26.79 -1.00
C ASP A 792 -16.55 -26.37 -2.47
N PRO A 793 -17.25 -27.12 -3.32
CA PRO A 793 -17.43 -26.80 -4.74
C PRO A 793 -17.98 -25.38 -4.98
N GLU A 794 -18.92 -24.90 -4.16
CA GLU A 794 -19.48 -23.56 -4.26
C GLU A 794 -18.43 -22.50 -3.91
N LEU A 795 -17.63 -22.72 -2.86
CA LEU A 795 -16.54 -21.84 -2.48
C LEU A 795 -15.44 -21.85 -3.53
N ALA A 796 -15.11 -23.02 -4.09
CA ALA A 796 -14.10 -23.13 -5.15
C ALA A 796 -14.51 -22.36 -6.40
N ASP A 797 -15.77 -22.48 -6.83
CA ASP A 797 -16.34 -21.77 -7.97
C ASP A 797 -16.40 -20.27 -7.67
N HIS A 798 -16.79 -19.87 -6.47
CA HIS A 798 -16.81 -18.46 -6.06
C HIS A 798 -15.41 -17.83 -6.15
N ILE A 799 -14.35 -18.49 -5.67
CA ILE A 799 -12.97 -18.01 -5.74
C ILE A 799 -12.52 -17.87 -7.20
N ASP A 800 -12.80 -18.88 -8.04
CA ASP A 800 -12.45 -18.83 -9.46
C ASP A 800 -13.17 -17.70 -10.19
N ASN A 801 -14.46 -17.53 -9.94
CA ASN A 801 -15.23 -16.42 -10.49
C ASN A 801 -14.72 -15.05 -10.04
N GLN A 802 -14.39 -14.87 -8.75
CA GLN A 802 -13.80 -13.63 -8.26
C GLN A 802 -12.46 -13.34 -8.95
N SER A 803 -11.58 -14.33 -9.05
CA SER A 803 -10.27 -14.19 -9.71
C SER A 803 -10.41 -13.83 -11.18
N TYR A 804 -11.37 -14.47 -11.88
CA TYR A 804 -11.66 -14.19 -13.28
C TYR A 804 -12.26 -12.79 -13.45
N PHE A 805 -13.19 -12.40 -12.60
CA PHE A 805 -13.81 -11.08 -12.58
C PHE A 805 -12.79 -9.97 -12.33
N ASP A 806 -11.90 -10.12 -11.35
CA ASP A 806 -10.83 -9.16 -11.03
C ASP A 806 -9.84 -9.03 -12.21
N TRP A 807 -9.49 -10.15 -12.85
CA TRP A 807 -8.67 -10.16 -14.06
C TRP A 807 -9.36 -9.43 -15.20
N MET A 808 -10.63 -9.68 -15.42
CA MET A 808 -11.43 -9.04 -16.46
C MET A 808 -11.56 -7.53 -16.23
N ASN A 809 -11.76 -7.10 -14.98
CA ASN A 809 -11.75 -5.69 -14.59
C ASN A 809 -10.39 -5.03 -14.89
N MET A 810 -9.30 -5.75 -14.69
CA MET A 810 -7.96 -5.25 -15.00
C MET A 810 -7.77 -5.06 -16.52
N VAL A 811 -8.25 -6.02 -17.31
CA VAL A 811 -8.28 -5.89 -18.78
C VAL A 811 -9.15 -4.69 -19.19
N TYR A 812 -10.33 -4.52 -18.57
CA TYR A 812 -11.22 -3.39 -18.80
C TYR A 812 -10.55 -2.05 -18.49
N VAL A 813 -9.89 -1.93 -17.35
CA VAL A 813 -9.13 -0.72 -17.01
C VAL A 813 -8.08 -0.43 -18.09
N ALA A 814 -7.30 -1.42 -18.51
CA ALA A 814 -6.25 -1.23 -19.53
C ALA A 814 -6.82 -0.76 -20.88
N MET A 815 -7.92 -1.40 -21.34
CA MET A 815 -8.52 -1.14 -22.66
C MET A 815 -9.39 0.13 -22.71
N THR A 816 -9.71 0.72 -21.55
CA THR A 816 -10.48 1.98 -21.44
C THR A 816 -9.62 3.20 -21.13
N ARG A 817 -8.28 3.08 -21.18
CA ARG A 817 -7.37 4.22 -21.01
C ARG A 817 -7.12 5.02 -22.30
N PRO A 818 -7.15 4.39 -23.52
CA PRO A 818 -6.89 5.13 -24.74
C PRO A 818 -8.02 6.09 -25.11
N VAL A 819 -7.62 7.23 -25.68
CA VAL A 819 -8.52 8.20 -26.35
C VAL A 819 -8.63 7.85 -27.82
N SER A 820 -7.49 7.77 -28.54
CA SER A 820 -7.44 7.65 -30.02
C SER A 820 -6.87 6.32 -30.51
N GLY A 821 -6.04 5.62 -29.73
CA GLY A 821 -5.41 4.39 -30.22
C GLY A 821 -5.14 3.33 -29.16
N LEU A 822 -5.60 2.11 -29.41
CA LEU A 822 -5.33 0.91 -28.60
C LEU A 822 -4.52 -0.08 -29.44
N HIS A 823 -3.30 -0.38 -28.99
CA HIS A 823 -2.37 -1.28 -29.65
C HIS A 823 -2.05 -2.48 -28.76
N VAL A 824 -2.47 -3.67 -29.15
CA VAL A 824 -2.34 -4.92 -28.37
C VAL A 824 -1.35 -5.86 -29.07
N PHE A 825 -0.37 -6.37 -28.34
CA PHE A 825 0.61 -7.33 -28.83
C PHE A 825 0.40 -8.69 -28.17
N LEU A 826 0.28 -9.73 -28.98
CA LEU A 826 0.06 -11.11 -28.56
C LEU A 826 1.19 -12.03 -29.00
N ASN A 827 1.48 -13.04 -28.15
CA ASN A 827 2.39 -14.12 -28.53
C ASN A 827 1.62 -15.20 -29.30
N GLY A 828 1.75 -15.20 -30.65
CA GLY A 828 1.04 -16.13 -31.51
C GLY A 828 1.42 -17.59 -31.34
N ASP A 829 2.59 -17.88 -30.74
CA ASP A 829 3.05 -19.25 -30.46
C ASP A 829 2.54 -19.76 -29.13
N LYS A 830 2.15 -18.85 -28.20
CA LYS A 830 1.68 -19.20 -26.85
C LYS A 830 0.70 -18.16 -26.33
N LEU A 831 -0.55 -18.24 -26.76
CA LEU A 831 -1.61 -17.37 -26.28
C LEU A 831 -2.00 -17.70 -24.84
N GLY A 832 -2.07 -16.69 -24.00
CA GLY A 832 -2.71 -16.72 -22.69
C GLY A 832 -4.24 -16.65 -22.82
N GLU A 833 -4.94 -16.56 -21.71
CA GLU A 833 -6.40 -16.49 -21.69
C GLU A 833 -6.93 -15.25 -22.43
N PHE A 834 -6.33 -14.08 -22.18
CA PHE A 834 -6.69 -12.83 -22.87
C PHE A 834 -6.51 -12.94 -24.38
N GLY A 835 -5.36 -13.47 -24.82
CA GLY A 835 -5.06 -13.61 -26.24
C GLY A 835 -6.02 -14.57 -26.96
N LYS A 836 -6.40 -15.70 -26.31
CA LYS A 836 -7.35 -16.68 -26.84
C LYS A 836 -8.72 -16.04 -27.06
N GLN A 837 -9.27 -15.41 -26.03
CA GLN A 837 -10.58 -14.77 -26.07
C GLN A 837 -10.62 -13.62 -27.07
N LEU A 838 -9.53 -12.84 -27.17
CA LEU A 838 -9.45 -11.74 -28.12
C LEU A 838 -9.37 -12.24 -29.56
N VAL A 839 -8.54 -13.24 -29.82
CA VAL A 839 -8.41 -13.87 -31.16
C VAL A 839 -9.72 -14.50 -31.61
N GLU A 840 -10.43 -15.19 -30.70
CA GLU A 840 -11.74 -15.78 -30.96
C GLU A 840 -12.77 -14.70 -31.29
N TYR A 841 -12.84 -13.64 -30.50
CA TYR A 841 -13.80 -12.54 -30.69
C TYR A 841 -13.63 -11.83 -32.06
N ILE A 842 -12.39 -11.51 -32.43
CA ILE A 842 -12.12 -10.78 -33.69
C ILE A 842 -12.03 -11.70 -34.93
N GLY A 843 -12.07 -13.04 -34.74
CA GLY A 843 -11.93 -14.01 -35.83
C GLY A 843 -10.58 -13.85 -36.55
N LEU A 844 -9.50 -13.69 -35.82
CA LEU A 844 -8.18 -13.34 -36.34
C LEU A 844 -7.61 -14.40 -37.27
N ASN A 845 -7.55 -14.10 -38.56
CA ASN A 845 -6.95 -14.98 -39.60
C ASN A 845 -5.58 -14.50 -40.09
N THR A 846 -5.14 -13.33 -39.68
CA THR A 846 -3.89 -12.68 -40.07
C THR A 846 -3.07 -12.25 -38.87
N ASP A 847 -1.79 -11.97 -39.02
CA ASP A 847 -0.92 -11.51 -37.93
C ASP A 847 -1.09 -10.02 -37.58
N ASP A 848 -1.85 -9.26 -38.34
CA ASP A 848 -2.21 -7.85 -38.09
C ASP A 848 -3.70 -7.64 -38.34
N TRP A 849 -4.43 -7.23 -37.32
CA TRP A 849 -5.84 -6.89 -37.39
C TRP A 849 -6.05 -5.47 -36.89
N ARG A 850 -6.91 -4.73 -37.52
CA ARG A 850 -7.25 -3.36 -37.14
C ARG A 850 -8.69 -3.00 -37.47
N THR A 851 -9.24 -2.10 -36.64
CA THR A 851 -10.53 -1.47 -36.89
C THR A 851 -10.45 0.01 -36.54
N GLY A 852 -11.26 0.82 -37.23
CA GLY A 852 -11.27 2.27 -37.07
C GLY A 852 -10.07 2.97 -37.72
N LYS A 853 -9.89 4.25 -37.40
CA LYS A 853 -8.82 5.12 -37.94
C LYS A 853 -8.32 6.03 -36.83
N ILE A 854 -7.01 6.27 -36.78
CA ILE A 854 -6.42 7.24 -35.86
C ILE A 854 -7.00 8.63 -36.19
N ALA A 855 -7.49 9.31 -35.15
CA ALA A 855 -8.02 10.65 -35.27
C ALA A 855 -6.91 11.63 -35.72
N PRO A 856 -7.15 12.49 -36.73
CA PRO A 856 -6.20 13.54 -37.07
C PRO A 856 -5.90 14.44 -35.89
N ILE A 857 -4.66 14.90 -35.75
CA ILE A 857 -4.23 15.74 -34.63
C ILE A 857 -5.10 16.99 -34.42
N GLN A 858 -5.69 17.51 -35.52
CA GLN A 858 -6.58 18.70 -35.52
C GLN A 858 -8.00 18.39 -35.01
N GLU A 859 -8.42 17.12 -35.03
CA GLU A 859 -9.75 16.68 -34.57
C GLU A 859 -9.71 16.01 -33.18
N ARG A 860 -8.55 16.01 -32.53
CA ARG A 860 -8.43 15.51 -31.15
C ARG A 860 -9.29 16.35 -30.23
N LEU A 861 -10.04 15.70 -29.40
CA LEU A 861 -10.84 16.33 -28.35
C LEU A 861 -9.95 17.34 -27.61
N ASN A 862 -10.19 18.61 -27.84
CA ASN A 862 -9.32 19.69 -27.42
C ASN A 862 -8.99 19.56 -25.95
N ASP A 863 -7.74 19.33 -25.67
CA ASP A 863 -7.16 19.61 -24.37
C ASP A 863 -7.27 21.12 -24.15
N HIS A 864 -8.24 21.53 -23.34
CA HIS A 864 -8.25 22.86 -22.78
C HIS A 864 -7.14 22.92 -21.72
N THR A 865 -5.89 22.82 -22.14
CA THR A 865 -4.81 23.39 -21.34
C THR A 865 -5.03 24.90 -21.36
N PRO A 866 -5.45 25.50 -20.25
CA PRO A 866 -5.46 26.94 -20.18
C PRO A 866 -4.03 27.39 -20.42
N VAL A 867 -3.75 28.02 -21.55
CA VAL A 867 -2.50 28.76 -21.74
C VAL A 867 -2.46 29.74 -20.56
N PRO A 868 -1.50 29.62 -19.65
CA PRO A 868 -1.40 30.58 -18.58
C PRO A 868 -1.31 31.94 -19.27
N LYS A 869 -2.37 32.73 -19.16
CA LYS A 869 -2.27 34.15 -19.52
C LYS A 869 -1.16 34.64 -18.62
N GLN A 870 0.02 34.87 -19.22
CA GLN A 870 1.08 35.63 -18.56
C GLN A 870 0.51 37.04 -18.32
N GLY A 871 -0.26 37.17 -17.26
CA GLY A 871 -0.46 38.47 -16.67
C GLY A 871 0.92 38.95 -16.19
N PRO A 872 1.22 40.25 -16.26
CA PRO A 872 2.44 40.73 -15.68
C PRO A 872 2.52 40.21 -14.26
N LEU A 873 3.53 39.41 -13.94
CA LEU A 873 3.90 39.05 -12.57
C LEU A 873 4.04 40.40 -11.85
N ALA A 874 2.99 40.76 -11.10
CA ALA A 874 3.13 41.82 -10.15
C ALA A 874 4.27 41.40 -9.23
N LEU A 875 5.43 42.04 -9.38
CA LEU A 875 6.55 41.84 -8.48
C LEU A 875 6.03 42.07 -7.06
N PHE A 876 5.81 40.99 -6.36
CA PHE A 876 5.38 41.03 -4.97
C PHE A 876 6.52 41.70 -4.20
N SER A 877 6.33 42.94 -3.80
CA SER A 877 7.30 43.63 -2.98
C SER A 877 7.34 42.95 -1.60
N PRO A 878 8.50 42.43 -1.15
CA PRO A 878 8.62 41.80 0.18
C PRO A 878 8.20 42.74 1.31
N ALA A 879 8.16 44.04 1.08
CA ALA A 879 7.71 45.07 2.03
C ALA A 879 6.21 44.93 2.43
N HIS A 880 5.41 44.20 1.70
CA HIS A 880 3.99 43.96 2.04
C HIS A 880 3.72 42.64 2.74
N LEU A 881 4.72 41.76 2.86
CA LEU A 881 4.65 40.57 3.71
C LEU A 881 4.89 40.98 5.17
N ARG A 882 3.83 41.33 5.87
CA ARG A 882 3.85 41.35 7.32
C ARG A 882 3.68 39.91 7.78
N MET A 883 4.79 39.21 7.99
CA MET A 883 4.75 38.02 8.82
C MET A 883 4.36 38.47 10.23
N ALA A 884 3.21 38.03 10.71
CA ALA A 884 2.86 38.18 12.10
C ALA A 884 3.88 37.39 12.93
N ASN A 885 4.86 38.08 13.49
CA ASN A 885 5.84 37.50 14.41
C ASN A 885 5.27 37.19 15.81
N THR A 886 3.96 37.34 15.98
CA THR A 886 3.27 37.03 17.23
C THR A 886 2.38 35.81 16.98
N ALA A 887 2.77 34.68 17.54
CA ALA A 887 1.84 33.58 17.75
C ALA A 887 0.60 34.12 18.49
N PRO A 888 -0.62 33.61 18.20
CA PRO A 888 -1.82 33.95 18.96
C PRO A 888 -1.55 33.86 20.46
N GLU A 889 -2.11 34.75 21.26
CA GLU A 889 -1.87 34.78 22.74
C GLU A 889 -2.10 33.43 23.40
N LYS A 890 -3.01 32.60 22.90
CA LYS A 890 -3.21 31.20 23.35
C LYS A 890 -2.01 30.27 23.11
N TRP A 891 -1.07 30.64 22.24
CA TRP A 891 0.17 29.89 22.01
C TRP A 891 1.31 30.39 22.90
N GLN A 892 1.16 31.57 23.49
CA GLN A 892 2.12 32.13 24.46
C GLN A 892 1.83 31.67 25.89
N GLU A 893 0.60 31.22 26.18
CA GLU A 893 0.22 30.67 27.48
C GLU A 893 0.46 29.16 27.56
N GLY A 894 1.68 28.73 27.48
CA GLY A 894 2.07 27.50 28.09
C GLY A 894 2.22 26.26 27.27
N GLY A 895 3.27 25.61 27.48
CA GLY A 895 3.49 24.18 27.38
C GLY A 895 4.51 23.74 26.33
N THR A 896 4.50 24.26 25.12
CA THR A 896 5.39 23.76 24.06
C THR A 896 6.81 24.28 24.15
N ASP A 897 6.99 25.55 24.50
CA ASP A 897 8.33 26.15 24.63
C ASP A 897 9.02 25.74 25.92
N ALA A 898 8.25 25.55 27.00
CA ALA A 898 8.78 25.04 28.27
C ALA A 898 9.21 23.56 28.12
N LYS A 899 8.45 22.73 27.38
CA LYS A 899 8.80 21.33 27.13
C LYS A 899 10.01 21.22 26.20
N LYS A 900 10.07 22.01 25.14
CA LYS A 900 11.24 22.09 24.23
C LYS A 900 12.47 22.58 24.98
N TRP A 901 12.33 23.60 25.79
CA TRP A 901 13.39 24.11 26.65
C TRP A 901 13.91 23.01 27.59
N GLY A 902 13.01 22.34 28.33
CA GLY A 902 13.37 21.25 29.23
C GLY A 902 14.15 20.16 28.50
N THR A 903 13.61 19.64 27.40
CA THR A 903 14.26 18.57 26.60
C THR A 903 15.63 18.99 26.06
N ALA A 904 15.77 20.22 25.58
CA ALA A 904 17.04 20.72 25.05
C ALA A 904 18.06 20.91 26.16
N LEU A 905 17.64 21.44 27.30
CA LEU A 905 18.51 21.64 28.45
C LEU A 905 19.00 20.29 29.02
N HIS A 906 18.12 19.29 29.16
CA HIS A 906 18.52 17.94 29.54
C HIS A 906 19.58 17.38 28.59
N ARG A 907 19.40 17.48 27.27
CA ARG A 907 20.41 17.04 26.28
C ARG A 907 21.76 17.74 26.44
N ILE A 908 21.78 19.03 26.77
CA ILE A 908 23.02 19.78 27.02
C ILE A 908 23.71 19.28 28.29
N LEU A 909 22.95 19.06 29.35
CA LEU A 909 23.45 18.59 30.64
C LEU A 909 24.02 17.16 30.61
N GLN A 910 23.54 16.33 29.67
CA GLN A 910 24.09 14.98 29.43
C GLN A 910 25.50 15.00 28.84
N LEU A 911 25.92 16.12 28.24
CA LEU A 911 27.22 16.18 27.59
C LEU A 911 28.34 16.52 28.59
N PRO A 912 29.59 16.04 28.35
CA PRO A 912 30.75 16.49 29.09
C PRO A 912 30.86 18.01 29.05
N GLU A 913 31.32 18.63 30.15
CA GLU A 913 31.40 20.07 30.32
C GLU A 913 32.06 20.79 29.12
N ALA A 914 33.14 20.21 28.56
CA ALA A 914 33.86 20.77 27.41
C ALA A 914 33.01 20.83 26.12
N MET A 915 31.91 20.04 26.04
CA MET A 915 31.04 20.00 24.87
C MET A 915 29.75 20.80 25.00
N ARG A 916 29.38 21.23 26.20
CA ARG A 916 28.10 21.93 26.48
C ARG A 916 27.96 23.23 25.72
N GLU A 917 29.01 24.07 25.69
CA GLU A 917 28.99 25.32 24.93
C GLU A 917 28.86 25.08 23.41
N THR A 918 29.51 24.03 22.91
CA THR A 918 29.38 23.63 21.50
C THR A 918 27.95 23.20 21.17
N ALA A 919 27.30 22.45 22.06
CA ALA A 919 25.91 22.05 21.90
C ALA A 919 24.94 23.23 21.94
N ILE A 920 25.12 24.19 22.83
CA ILE A 920 24.34 25.44 22.90
C ILE A 920 24.49 26.23 21.58
N MET A 921 25.70 26.36 21.08
CA MET A 921 25.96 27.05 19.81
C MET A 921 25.34 26.31 18.64
N ARG A 922 25.30 24.96 18.67
CA ARG A 922 24.65 24.15 17.65
C ARG A 922 23.13 24.39 17.65
N LEU A 923 22.48 24.35 18.82
CA LEU A 923 21.04 24.61 18.94
C LEU A 923 20.65 26.02 18.53
N TYR A 924 21.53 27.01 18.77
CA TYR A 924 21.35 28.38 18.28
C TYR A 924 21.47 28.43 16.74
N ARG A 925 22.48 27.79 16.15
CA ARG A 925 22.69 27.79 14.69
C ARG A 925 21.61 27.00 13.94
N SER A 926 21.04 25.95 14.54
CA SER A 926 19.92 25.21 13.97
C SER A 926 18.58 25.95 14.06
N GLY A 927 18.52 27.06 14.78
CA GLY A 927 17.29 27.81 15.01
C GLY A 927 16.38 27.19 16.09
N GLU A 928 16.81 26.15 16.77
CA GLU A 928 16.08 25.57 17.90
C GLU A 928 16.13 26.47 19.12
N PHE A 929 17.23 27.22 19.32
CA PHE A 929 17.37 28.22 20.35
C PHE A 929 17.31 29.62 19.75
N SER A 930 16.49 30.49 20.37
CA SER A 930 16.59 31.92 20.19
C SER A 930 17.81 32.45 20.96
N LYS A 931 18.24 33.68 20.67
CA LYS A 931 19.32 34.30 21.43
C LYS A 931 19.04 34.33 22.92
N ASN A 932 17.81 34.64 23.33
CA ASN A 932 17.38 34.61 24.73
C ASN A 932 17.52 33.23 25.37
N LEU A 933 17.15 32.13 24.64
CA LEU A 933 17.31 30.77 25.16
C LEU A 933 18.77 30.36 25.23
N GLN A 934 19.60 30.81 24.30
CA GLN A 934 21.05 30.59 24.35
C GLN A 934 21.68 31.27 25.60
N ASP A 935 21.35 32.53 25.85
CA ASP A 935 21.87 33.27 27.00
C ASP A 935 21.32 32.65 28.30
N ARG A 936 20.06 32.23 28.34
CA ARG A 936 19.46 31.54 29.45
C ARG A 936 20.16 30.20 29.74
N ALA A 937 20.47 29.40 28.70
CA ALA A 937 21.19 28.13 28.87
C ALA A 937 22.58 28.34 29.47
N ARG A 938 23.31 29.38 29.04
CA ARG A 938 24.60 29.71 29.62
C ARG A 938 24.50 30.15 31.07
N ASN A 939 23.49 30.94 31.43
CA ASN A 939 23.27 31.34 32.81
C ASN A 939 22.96 30.16 33.71
N VAL A 940 22.11 29.24 33.26
CA VAL A 940 21.81 27.99 34.00
C VAL A 940 23.07 27.15 34.22
N LEU A 941 23.92 27.00 33.19
CA LEU A 941 25.18 26.25 33.35
C LEU A 941 26.13 26.96 34.35
N ALA A 942 26.24 28.29 34.29
CA ALA A 942 27.07 29.06 35.23
C ALA A 942 26.54 29.00 36.66
N GLU A 943 25.22 28.96 36.86
CA GLU A 943 24.59 28.80 38.17
C GLU A 943 24.80 27.35 38.71
N MET A 944 24.82 26.35 37.87
CA MET A 944 25.10 24.98 38.27
C MET A 944 26.52 24.77 38.76
N ASP A 945 27.51 25.42 38.14
CA ASP A 945 28.93 25.29 38.55
C ASP A 945 29.18 25.85 39.94
N VAL A 946 28.26 26.65 40.47
CA VAL A 946 28.38 27.28 41.82
C VAL A 946 27.56 26.54 42.91
N LYS A 947 26.65 25.62 42.52
CA LYS A 947 25.78 24.94 43.50
C LYS A 947 26.54 23.91 44.35
N PRO A 948 26.37 23.92 45.70
CA PRO A 948 27.11 23.04 46.60
C PRO A 948 26.90 21.53 46.40
N GLY A 949 25.71 21.13 45.90
CA GLY A 949 25.37 19.73 45.64
C GLY A 949 26.18 19.10 44.50
N LEU A 950 26.81 19.91 43.64
CA LEU A 950 27.58 19.45 42.49
C LEU A 950 29.10 19.53 42.68
N SER A 951 29.56 20.05 43.80
CA SER A 951 30.99 20.27 44.12
C SER A 951 31.86 19.00 44.20
N GLY A 952 31.26 17.81 44.17
CA GLY A 952 31.96 16.52 44.18
C GLY A 952 32.20 15.85 42.83
N LEU A 953 31.66 16.41 41.75
CA LEU A 953 31.68 15.81 40.41
C LEU A 953 33.08 15.66 39.78
N ASN A 954 34.03 16.52 40.18
CA ASN A 954 35.40 16.55 39.66
C ASN A 954 36.45 15.81 40.51
N SER A 955 36.02 15.04 41.52
CA SER A 955 36.93 14.26 42.34
C SER A 955 37.37 12.97 41.62
N LYS A 956 38.65 12.61 41.76
CA LYS A 956 39.20 11.40 41.11
C LYS A 956 38.57 10.07 41.56
N ASP A 957 37.86 10.08 42.69
CA ASP A 957 37.27 8.89 43.30
C ASP A 957 35.74 8.85 43.14
N THR A 958 35.17 9.75 42.28
CA THR A 958 33.73 9.81 42.04
C THR A 958 33.35 9.11 40.72
N ILE A 959 32.44 8.14 40.81
CA ILE A 959 31.84 7.53 39.61
C ILE A 959 30.55 8.27 39.29
N VAL A 960 30.46 8.74 38.07
CA VAL A 960 29.29 9.53 37.57
C VAL A 960 28.54 8.72 36.57
N TYR A 961 27.22 8.55 36.77
CA TYR A 961 26.30 7.95 35.84
C TYR A 961 25.31 9.00 35.40
N MET A 962 25.27 9.30 34.07
CA MET A 962 24.33 10.25 33.49
C MET A 962 23.24 9.44 32.75
N GLU A 963 21.98 9.72 33.06
CA GLU A 963 20.78 9.08 32.45
C GLU A 963 20.87 7.55 32.31
N ARG A 964 21.39 6.87 33.29
CA ARG A 964 21.44 5.41 33.29
C ARG A 964 20.13 4.83 33.81
N SER A 965 19.58 3.89 33.04
CA SER A 965 18.40 3.17 33.47
C SER A 965 18.73 2.26 34.65
N ILE A 966 17.95 2.37 35.71
CA ILE A 966 17.97 1.47 36.86
C ILE A 966 16.85 0.46 36.60
N ILE A 967 17.19 -0.82 36.55
CA ILE A 967 16.22 -1.89 36.32
C ILE A 967 16.10 -2.65 37.64
N SER A 968 14.93 -2.61 38.26
CA SER A 968 14.61 -3.35 39.47
C SER A 968 13.31 -4.11 39.30
N LYS A 969 13.38 -5.46 39.26
CA LYS A 969 12.27 -6.39 39.08
C LYS A 969 11.30 -5.99 37.93
N ASP A 970 10.30 -5.16 38.23
CA ASP A 970 9.26 -4.77 37.30
C ASP A 970 9.25 -3.26 36.96
N ILE A 971 10.23 -2.51 37.47
CA ILE A 971 10.28 -1.06 37.31
C ILE A 971 11.60 -0.66 36.64
N THR A 972 11.50 0.14 35.60
CA THR A 972 12.66 0.80 34.96
C THR A 972 12.59 2.28 35.25
N LEU A 973 13.56 2.76 36.01
CA LEU A 973 13.71 4.17 36.40
C LEU A 973 14.91 4.79 35.70
N ARG A 974 14.85 6.08 35.40
CA ARG A 974 15.94 6.77 34.71
C ARG A 974 16.20 8.14 35.32
N PRO A 975 16.98 8.21 36.42
CA PRO A 975 17.40 9.49 37.00
C PRO A 975 18.38 10.23 36.06
N ASP A 976 18.36 11.53 36.11
CA ASP A 976 19.21 12.38 35.27
C ASP A 976 20.70 12.22 35.59
N LEU A 977 21.04 12.19 36.89
CA LEU A 977 22.42 12.09 37.34
C LEU A 977 22.51 11.28 38.64
N ILE A 978 23.45 10.33 38.67
CA ILE A 978 23.84 9.64 39.87
C ILE A 978 25.35 9.83 40.04
N PHE A 979 25.80 10.27 41.20
CA PHE A 979 27.21 10.21 41.52
C PHE A 979 27.48 9.43 42.81
N HIS A 980 28.39 8.53 42.69
CA HIS A 980 28.77 7.59 43.76
C HIS A 980 30.20 7.86 44.21
N THR A 981 30.36 8.09 45.46
CA THR A 981 31.64 8.17 46.16
C THR A 981 31.73 7.00 47.16
N PRO A 982 32.89 6.64 47.68
CA PRO A 982 33.01 5.56 48.67
C PRO A 982 32.19 5.82 49.97
N GLN A 983 31.75 7.04 50.21
CA GLN A 983 31.02 7.42 51.45
C GLN A 983 29.55 7.71 51.23
N LYS A 984 29.12 8.05 49.96
CA LYS A 984 27.77 8.54 49.68
C LYS A 984 27.41 8.37 48.21
N THR A 985 26.16 7.97 47.95
CA THR A 985 25.56 8.03 46.61
C THR A 985 24.52 9.15 46.57
N THR A 986 24.60 10.03 45.62
CA THR A 986 23.64 11.13 45.47
C THR A 986 22.96 11.00 44.11
N VAL A 987 21.62 11.06 44.10
CA VAL A 987 20.78 11.09 42.92
C VAL A 987 20.30 12.51 42.70
N ILE A 988 20.48 13.04 41.54
CA ILE A 988 19.97 14.36 41.16
C ILE A 988 19.01 14.21 39.97
N ASP A 989 17.88 14.85 40.12
CA ASP A 989 16.86 14.91 39.05
C ASP A 989 16.60 16.36 38.71
N TYR A 990 16.73 16.72 37.43
CA TYR A 990 16.60 18.06 36.93
C TYR A 990 15.14 18.39 36.58
N LYS A 991 14.61 19.48 37.13
CA LYS A 991 13.25 19.94 36.81
C LYS A 991 13.27 21.36 36.25
N THR A 992 12.60 21.57 35.16
CA THR A 992 12.47 22.87 34.46
C THR A 992 11.13 23.55 34.71
N GLY A 993 10.35 23.11 35.70
CA GLY A 993 9.07 23.65 36.09
C GLY A 993 8.97 24.13 37.51
N LEU A 994 7.76 24.50 37.93
CA LEU A 994 7.52 24.87 39.34
C LEU A 994 7.52 23.61 40.23
N PRO A 995 7.97 23.72 41.48
CA PRO A 995 7.91 22.61 42.45
C PRO A 995 6.52 21.97 42.53
N ASN A 996 6.49 20.62 42.52
CA ASN A 996 5.26 19.84 42.60
C ASN A 996 5.52 18.55 43.39
N ASP A 997 4.57 18.11 44.21
CA ASP A 997 4.66 16.92 45.07
C ASP A 997 5.04 15.65 44.30
N LYS A 998 4.65 15.55 43.04
CA LYS A 998 5.04 14.42 42.17
C LYS A 998 6.54 14.35 41.89
N HIS A 999 7.24 15.49 41.92
CA HIS A 999 8.69 15.49 41.74
C HIS A 999 9.40 14.87 42.97
N ASP A 1000 8.89 15.13 44.16
CA ASP A 1000 9.42 14.57 45.39
C ASP A 1000 9.11 13.05 45.48
N GLU A 1001 7.91 12.62 45.03
CA GLU A 1001 7.55 11.22 44.95
C GLU A 1001 8.48 10.46 43.99
N GLN A 1002 8.74 11.02 42.80
CA GLN A 1002 9.64 10.43 41.80
C GLN A 1002 11.08 10.34 42.33
N LEU A 1003 11.57 11.38 42.99
CA LEU A 1003 12.91 11.36 43.58
C LEU A 1003 13.04 10.33 44.70
N GLN A 1004 11.99 10.19 45.51
CA GLN A 1004 11.96 9.20 46.58
C GLN A 1004 12.00 7.77 46.01
N GLU A 1005 11.29 7.52 44.92
CA GLU A 1005 11.31 6.23 44.22
C GLU A 1005 12.72 5.88 43.72
N TYR A 1006 13.47 6.85 43.16
CA TYR A 1006 14.87 6.65 42.80
C TYR A 1006 15.75 6.30 43.99
N VAL A 1007 15.59 7.01 45.11
CA VAL A 1007 16.35 6.78 46.34
C VAL A 1007 16.06 5.38 46.91
N ASP A 1008 14.79 5.00 46.96
CA ASP A 1008 14.36 3.71 47.50
C ASP A 1008 14.94 2.52 46.72
N VAL A 1009 14.91 2.62 45.39
CA VAL A 1009 15.47 1.57 44.54
C VAL A 1009 16.99 1.50 44.67
N LEU A 1010 17.68 2.63 44.67
CA LEU A 1010 19.13 2.67 44.78
C LEU A 1010 19.65 2.26 46.19
N THR A 1011 18.88 2.49 47.24
CA THR A 1011 19.22 2.06 48.63
C THR A 1011 19.32 0.53 48.75
N SER A 1012 18.71 -0.21 47.84
CA SER A 1012 18.88 -1.67 47.75
C SER A 1012 20.30 -2.09 47.30
N THR A 1013 21.06 -1.20 46.68
CA THR A 1013 22.34 -1.51 46.04
C THR A 1013 23.50 -0.68 46.64
N PHE A 1014 23.23 0.53 47.09
CA PHE A 1014 24.25 1.45 47.63
C PHE A 1014 23.92 1.86 49.06
N GLU A 1015 24.95 2.04 49.89
CA GLU A 1015 24.81 2.61 51.22
C GLU A 1015 24.79 4.14 51.16
N ASN A 1016 24.06 4.79 52.09
CA ASN A 1016 23.96 6.26 52.19
C ASN A 1016 23.48 6.97 50.91
N VAL A 1017 22.34 6.55 50.36
CA VAL A 1017 21.73 7.19 49.21
C VAL A 1017 20.95 8.45 49.63
N THR A 1018 21.16 9.55 48.91
CA THR A 1018 20.40 10.81 49.10
C THR A 1018 19.92 11.31 47.75
N GLY A 1019 18.72 11.89 47.70
CA GLY A 1019 18.15 12.52 46.54
C GLY A 1019 18.14 14.04 46.62
N GLU A 1020 18.32 14.71 45.51
CA GLU A 1020 18.24 16.18 45.42
C GLU A 1020 17.49 16.57 44.09
N LEU A 1021 16.44 17.39 44.20
CA LEU A 1021 15.77 18.01 43.06
C LEU A 1021 16.45 19.32 42.72
N LEU A 1022 16.84 19.46 41.49
CA LEU A 1022 17.50 20.66 41.01
C LEU A 1022 16.58 21.38 40.01
N TYR A 1023 15.94 22.45 40.51
CA TYR A 1023 15.09 23.28 39.68
C TYR A 1023 15.94 24.27 38.87
N LEU A 1024 15.78 24.22 37.50
CA LEU A 1024 16.59 24.91 36.53
C LEU A 1024 15.82 26.00 35.75
#